data_d7fdaa26bbb518415f57b2597dd9d5f0
#
_entry.id   d7fdaa26bbb518415f57b2597dd9d5f0
#
_cell.length_a   1.000
_cell.length_b   1.000
_cell.length_c   1.000
_cell.angle_alpha   90.00
_cell.angle_beta   90.00
_cell.angle_gamma   90.00
#
_symmetry.space_group_name_H-M   'P 1'
#
loop_
_entity.id
_entity.type
_entity.pdbx_description
1 polymer ?
#
loop_
_entity_poly.entity_id
_entity_poly.type
_entity_poly.pdbx_seq_one_letter_code
_entity_poly.pdbx_strand_id
1 'polypeptide(L)'
;MTRPRLVVTVLALGLLATGCTAGRSSSGIPHSFAPGTFRLISFDSCDDALNGLRSAASAMVGTYGGFGGPVAMDDRAGLPVPTVAGPQTGAGAAPAPAMADSNSAGKSAGGASGAEADPAYSGTNSHEANADEPDLVKTDGHRIVTLTGSTLRVVDAASRRLTGLIDLNSAVGQQGTAGDLLLSGDHALVLMQTPMMYAIPMPARGGAAVAGGGAMMQVPVSGSELVLVNLAGPPTVLSTVHVGADLLDARQTGSTARVVLRSSPHIAVPPYQPNQTAEQRNSAVRTAIGQAGLDSWLPSIEVTTGSKTTKVGVDCDDISRPEAYSATSILTVLSFDLGQDSLGDGRPVVLAADGNTVYGTGPTLYVATDQRWKPVATTNGAAKAVSAPQTQIYKFDTTGERPVFVAGGAVPGYLINQYAMSEWQGNLRVASTSTTQASPTARATTQSGVYVLAQDGEHLNVAGSVEGLGKGERIYAVRFVGPVGYVVTFKQTDPLYTVDISDPAHPTVKGELKIPGYSAYLHPADGTRLIGVGQNANAQGRVSGTQVSLFDVRDIASPARLATYTLNGSHSQAEFDPHAFLYWPASGLLVIPLQQPYTVPVPGPLPPVPTNDVKGGGVASVPTKTMPSFGALVLKVDGASITEVGFITHPSGTNTYYAPQIQRSLIIGSTLWTVSTGGLLASDATTLTRQAWVPFN
;
A
#
# COMPACT_ATOMS: atom_id res chain seq x y z
N MET A 1 70.07 -1.50 36.41
CA MET A 1 70.15 -0.81 37.69
C MET A 1 68.91 0.04 37.89
N THR A 2 68.09 -0.42 38.79
CA THR A 2 67.32 0.25 39.87
C THR A 2 66.45 1.46 39.58
N ARG A 3 65.18 1.25 39.85
CA ARG A 3 64.07 2.18 40.10
C ARG A 3 64.38 3.23 41.17
N PRO A 4 63.54 4.28 41.44
CA PRO A 4 62.15 4.08 41.91
C PRO A 4 61.11 5.13 41.46
N ARG A 5 59.85 4.77 41.86
CA ARG A 5 58.60 5.49 41.79
C ARG A 5 58.52 6.70 42.73
N LEU A 6 57.71 7.72 42.37
CA LEU A 6 57.11 8.62 43.36
C LEU A 6 55.65 8.91 43.00
N VAL A 7 54.78 8.64 43.97
CA VAL A 7 53.37 8.97 44.04
C VAL A 7 53.25 10.34 44.69
N VAL A 8 52.44 11.25 44.14
CA VAL A 8 51.99 12.45 44.86
C VAL A 8 50.49 12.59 44.69
N THR A 9 49.81 12.45 45.82
CA THR A 9 48.40 12.76 46.05
C THR A 9 48.27 14.22 46.42
N VAL A 10 47.38 14.99 45.75
CA VAL A 10 47.00 16.31 46.24
C VAL A 10 45.47 16.39 46.28
N LEU A 11 44.94 16.51 47.50
CA LEU A 11 43.60 16.97 47.85
C LEU A 11 43.55 18.47 47.70
N ALA A 12 42.47 19.02 47.12
CA ALA A 12 42.11 20.40 47.34
C ALA A 12 40.59 20.57 47.38
N LEU A 13 40.14 21.18 48.46
CA LEU A 13 38.82 21.55 48.86
C LEU A 13 38.19 22.63 47.95
N GLY A 14 36.84 22.63 48.00
CA GLY A 14 35.92 23.41 47.27
C GLY A 14 35.92 24.94 47.44
N LEU A 15 35.07 25.55 46.63
CA LEU A 15 34.38 26.81 46.92
C LEU A 15 33.12 26.91 46.07
N LEU A 16 31.99 27.02 46.76
CA LEU A 16 30.67 27.32 46.22
C LEU A 16 30.60 28.77 45.70
N ALA A 17 30.16 28.95 44.45
CA ALA A 17 29.68 30.22 43.96
C ALA A 17 28.30 30.04 43.30
N THR A 18 27.28 30.50 43.97
CA THR A 18 25.89 30.63 43.48
C THR A 18 25.80 31.74 42.44
N GLY A 19 25.50 31.35 41.20
CA GLY A 19 25.15 32.29 40.15
C GLY A 19 23.79 31.88 39.53
N CYS A 20 22.73 32.57 39.91
CA CYS A 20 21.42 32.45 39.24
C CYS A 20 21.51 33.03 37.83
N THR A 21 21.48 32.19 36.82
CA THR A 21 21.10 32.59 35.48
C THR A 21 19.83 31.81 35.11
N ALA A 22 18.75 32.55 34.85
CA ALA A 22 17.48 32.03 34.36
C ALA A 22 17.73 31.43 32.96
N GLY A 23 18.00 30.11 32.90
CA GLY A 23 17.97 29.33 31.69
C GLY A 23 16.52 28.98 31.37
N ARG A 24 16.06 29.40 30.19
CA ARG A 24 14.83 28.90 29.59
C ARG A 24 14.96 27.36 29.49
N SER A 25 14.20 26.66 30.30
CA SER A 25 13.99 25.23 30.14
C SER A 25 13.16 25.03 28.89
N SER A 26 13.79 24.70 27.77
CA SER A 26 13.16 23.95 26.70
C SER A 26 12.78 22.61 27.33
N SER A 27 11.49 22.37 27.50
CA SER A 27 10.94 21.06 27.83
C SER A 27 11.11 20.15 26.60
N GLY A 28 12.35 19.77 26.33
CA GLY A 28 12.66 18.66 25.44
C GLY A 28 12.19 17.38 26.14
N ILE A 29 11.22 16.71 25.59
CA ILE A 29 10.91 15.33 25.91
C ILE A 29 12.22 14.55 25.72
N PRO A 30 12.70 13.77 26.69
CA PRO A 30 13.93 13.01 26.49
C PRO A 30 13.68 11.94 25.43
N HIS A 31 14.04 12.20 24.20
CA HIS A 31 14.13 11.23 23.12
C HIS A 31 15.41 10.43 23.26
N SER A 32 15.60 9.73 24.36
CA SER A 32 16.52 8.62 24.39
C SER A 32 15.78 7.39 23.84
N PHE A 33 15.65 7.29 22.51
CA PHE A 33 15.64 5.96 21.94
C PHE A 33 16.98 5.33 22.34
N ALA A 34 16.96 4.44 23.33
CA ALA A 34 18.03 3.48 23.40
C ALA A 34 18.05 2.81 22.02
N PRO A 35 19.18 2.81 21.29
CA PRO A 35 19.28 2.03 20.07
C PRO A 35 18.90 0.60 20.48
N GLY A 36 17.64 0.21 20.25
CA GLY A 36 17.20 -1.14 20.49
C GLY A 36 18.04 -1.98 19.57
N THR A 37 18.60 -3.06 20.08
CA THR A 37 19.29 -4.07 19.30
C THR A 37 18.27 -4.77 18.40
N PHE A 38 17.76 -4.02 17.39
CA PHE A 38 16.86 -4.59 16.40
C PHE A 38 17.69 -5.45 15.47
N ARG A 39 17.54 -6.75 15.58
CA ARG A 39 18.13 -7.74 14.69
C ARG A 39 17.13 -8.85 14.43
N LEU A 40 17.25 -9.52 13.31
CA LEU A 40 16.60 -10.80 13.12
C LEU A 40 17.46 -11.91 13.69
N ILE A 41 16.79 -12.83 14.38
CA ILE A 41 17.41 -14.00 15.00
C ILE A 41 16.76 -15.22 14.36
N SER A 42 17.53 -16.15 13.84
CA SER A 42 17.03 -17.45 13.42
C SER A 42 16.64 -18.28 14.65
N PHE A 43 15.73 -19.19 14.48
CA PHE A 43 15.44 -20.19 15.51
C PHE A 43 16.53 -21.27 15.48
N ASP A 44 16.87 -21.80 16.65
CA ASP A 44 17.94 -22.82 16.77
C ASP A 44 17.49 -24.21 16.30
N SER A 45 16.19 -24.44 16.24
CA SER A 45 15.60 -25.71 15.81
C SER A 45 14.09 -25.55 15.52
N CYS A 46 13.45 -26.56 14.90
CA CYS A 46 12.00 -26.61 14.72
C CYS A 46 11.25 -26.59 16.06
N ASP A 47 11.77 -27.21 17.09
CA ASP A 47 11.17 -27.20 18.43
C ASP A 47 11.27 -25.81 19.07
N ASP A 48 12.40 -25.11 18.90
CA ASP A 48 12.54 -23.72 19.37
C ASP A 48 11.59 -22.78 18.61
N ALA A 49 11.49 -22.91 17.28
CA ALA A 49 10.54 -22.16 16.49
C ALA A 49 9.10 -22.37 16.96
N LEU A 50 8.68 -23.63 17.12
CA LEU A 50 7.33 -23.96 17.56
C LEU A 50 7.02 -23.43 18.96
N ASN A 51 7.94 -23.60 19.91
CA ASN A 51 7.79 -23.13 21.30
C ASN A 51 7.77 -21.58 21.35
N GLY A 52 8.63 -20.93 20.58
CA GLY A 52 8.66 -19.47 20.44
C GLY A 52 7.35 -18.90 19.89
N LEU A 53 6.84 -19.47 18.80
CA LEU A 53 5.58 -19.06 18.16
C LEU A 53 4.39 -19.27 19.10
N ARG A 54 4.29 -20.43 19.76
CA ARG A 54 3.25 -20.73 20.77
C ARG A 54 3.29 -19.75 21.94
N SER A 55 4.48 -19.44 22.45
CA SER A 55 4.66 -18.52 23.58
C SER A 55 4.23 -17.10 23.21
N ALA A 56 4.70 -16.59 22.06
CA ALA A 56 4.36 -15.27 21.56
C ALA A 56 2.84 -15.15 21.31
N ALA A 57 2.23 -16.12 20.63
CA ALA A 57 0.80 -16.15 20.38
C ALA A 57 -0.04 -16.23 21.67
N SER A 58 0.39 -17.04 22.66
CA SER A 58 -0.29 -17.14 23.95
C SER A 58 -0.30 -15.83 24.72
N ALA A 59 0.75 -15.02 24.59
CA ALA A 59 0.82 -13.67 25.16
C ALA A 59 -0.16 -12.69 24.51
N MET A 60 -0.57 -12.93 23.27
CA MET A 60 -1.54 -12.11 22.53
C MET A 60 -2.99 -12.47 22.82
N VAL A 61 -3.28 -13.58 23.51
CA VAL A 61 -4.64 -14.03 23.80
C VAL A 61 -5.37 -13.03 24.70
N GLY A 62 -6.53 -12.53 24.24
CA GLY A 62 -7.35 -11.56 24.97
C GLY A 62 -6.91 -10.12 24.80
N THR A 63 -5.89 -9.83 23.99
CA THR A 63 -5.49 -8.47 23.62
C THR A 63 -6.23 -8.02 22.34
N TYR A 64 -6.30 -6.73 22.13
CA TYR A 64 -6.87 -6.15 20.90
C TYR A 64 -6.03 -6.61 19.68
N GLY A 65 -6.69 -7.14 18.65
CA GLY A 65 -6.01 -7.64 17.44
C GLY A 65 -5.24 -8.95 17.63
N GLY A 66 -5.29 -9.58 18.82
CA GLY A 66 -4.69 -10.88 19.08
C GLY A 66 -5.67 -12.05 18.93
N PHE A 67 -5.18 -13.28 19.16
CA PHE A 67 -5.98 -14.50 19.05
C PHE A 67 -7.23 -14.46 19.94
N GLY A 68 -8.42 -14.52 19.33
CA GLY A 68 -9.70 -14.55 20.04
C GLY A 68 -10.13 -13.24 20.71
N GLY A 69 -9.38 -12.16 20.56
CA GLY A 69 -9.76 -10.81 20.94
C GLY A 69 -10.81 -10.21 19.99
N PRO A 70 -11.49 -9.12 20.38
CA PRO A 70 -12.33 -8.39 19.46
C PRO A 70 -11.46 -7.93 18.28
N VAL A 71 -11.94 -8.19 17.07
CA VAL A 71 -11.28 -7.70 15.85
C VAL A 71 -11.12 -6.19 16.01
N ALA A 72 -9.92 -5.67 15.85
CA ALA A 72 -9.72 -4.23 15.85
C ALA A 72 -10.63 -3.66 14.73
N MET A 73 -11.67 -2.95 15.14
CA MET A 73 -12.36 -2.11 14.17
C MET A 73 -11.31 -1.15 13.64
N ASP A 74 -11.16 -1.12 12.34
CA ASP A 74 -10.24 -0.22 11.65
C ASP A 74 -10.46 1.20 12.23
N ASP A 75 -9.47 1.75 12.94
CA ASP A 75 -9.52 3.09 13.51
C ASP A 75 -9.69 4.20 12.45
N ARG A 76 -9.68 3.82 11.16
CA ARG A 76 -10.17 4.67 10.07
C ARG A 76 -11.66 5.00 10.23
N ALA A 77 -12.44 4.20 10.97
CA ALA A 77 -13.86 4.46 11.26
C ALA A 77 -14.08 5.53 12.35
N GLY A 78 -13.07 5.94 13.09
CA GLY A 78 -13.17 6.93 14.18
C GLY A 78 -12.93 8.39 13.78
N LEU A 79 -12.58 8.68 12.55
CA LEU A 79 -12.46 10.05 12.05
C LEU A 79 -13.66 10.33 11.13
N PRO A 80 -14.29 11.51 11.23
CA PRO A 80 -15.37 11.86 10.32
C PRO A 80 -14.81 11.92 8.90
N VAL A 81 -14.95 10.83 8.17
CA VAL A 81 -15.01 10.89 6.72
C VAL A 81 -16.24 11.77 6.44
N PRO A 82 -16.15 12.83 5.63
CA PRO A 82 -17.33 13.57 5.26
C PRO A 82 -18.31 12.57 4.62
N THR A 83 -19.35 12.23 5.33
CA THR A 83 -20.41 11.35 4.81
C THR A 83 -21.14 12.09 3.72
N VAL A 84 -20.83 11.78 2.49
CA VAL A 84 -21.77 11.95 1.40
C VAL A 84 -22.78 10.81 1.59
N ALA A 85 -23.98 11.13 1.99
CA ALA A 85 -25.04 10.17 2.12
C ALA A 85 -25.36 9.58 0.74
N GLY A 86 -24.88 8.37 0.50
CA GLY A 86 -25.25 7.53 -0.63
C GLY A 86 -25.98 6.29 -0.12
N PRO A 87 -26.93 5.74 -0.86
CA PRO A 87 -27.73 4.61 -0.40
C PRO A 87 -26.86 3.36 -0.25
N GLN A 88 -26.96 2.74 0.93
CA GLN A 88 -26.39 1.45 1.23
C GLN A 88 -27.00 0.38 0.33
N THR A 89 -26.19 -0.23 -0.50
CA THR A 89 -26.42 -1.60 -0.98
C THR A 89 -25.17 -2.39 -0.62
N GLY A 90 -25.36 -3.44 0.19
CA GLY A 90 -24.26 -4.25 0.70
C GLY A 90 -23.55 -4.98 -0.43
N ALA A 91 -22.24 -4.80 -0.47
CA ALA A 91 -21.30 -5.70 -1.11
C ALA A 91 -20.01 -5.65 -0.27
N GLY A 92 -19.41 -6.81 -0.05
CA GLY A 92 -18.30 -7.02 0.88
C GLY A 92 -17.13 -6.08 0.62
N ALA A 93 -16.52 -5.64 1.71
CA ALA A 93 -15.30 -4.84 1.68
C ALA A 93 -14.17 -5.66 1.06
N ALA A 94 -13.76 -5.28 -0.14
CA ALA A 94 -12.48 -5.71 -0.67
C ALA A 94 -11.35 -5.07 0.16
N PRO A 95 -10.26 -5.79 0.45
CA PRO A 95 -9.10 -5.18 1.08
C PRO A 95 -8.58 -4.04 0.19
N ALA A 96 -8.26 -2.91 0.81
CA ALA A 96 -7.70 -1.78 0.09
C ALA A 96 -6.35 -2.20 -0.51
N PRO A 97 -6.13 -2.03 -1.82
CA PRO A 97 -4.84 -2.32 -2.41
C PRO A 97 -3.75 -1.42 -1.84
N ALA A 98 -2.58 -1.97 -1.62
CA ALA A 98 -1.39 -1.20 -1.28
C ALA A 98 -1.07 -0.26 -2.44
N MET A 99 -0.76 0.99 -2.14
CA MET A 99 -0.62 2.05 -3.13
C MET A 99 0.84 2.35 -3.47
N ALA A 100 1.11 2.61 -4.70
CA ALA A 100 2.45 2.76 -5.25
C ALA A 100 2.66 3.98 -6.16
N ASP A 101 3.91 4.43 -6.32
CA ASP A 101 4.24 5.68 -7.00
C ASP A 101 5.47 5.71 -7.92
N SER A 102 5.57 6.73 -8.67
CA SER A 102 6.24 6.89 -9.91
C SER A 102 7.39 7.87 -9.99
N ASN A 103 8.29 7.69 -10.84
CA ASN A 103 8.77 8.67 -11.82
C ASN A 103 9.65 8.00 -12.87
N SER A 104 9.18 7.92 -14.09
CA SER A 104 10.09 7.87 -15.22
C SER A 104 9.37 8.25 -16.50
N ALA A 105 9.68 9.44 -17.01
CA ALA A 105 9.79 9.55 -18.44
C ALA A 105 10.89 8.55 -18.85
N GLY A 106 10.50 7.38 -19.27
CA GLY A 106 11.44 6.34 -19.68
C GLY A 106 12.29 6.82 -20.84
N LYS A 107 13.56 7.12 -20.56
CA LYS A 107 14.64 7.00 -21.50
C LYS A 107 15.36 5.72 -21.14
N SER A 108 14.99 4.62 -21.74
CA SER A 108 15.90 3.48 -21.86
C SER A 108 17.03 3.92 -22.78
N ALA A 109 18.18 4.29 -22.20
CA ALA A 109 19.42 4.38 -22.94
C ALA A 109 19.93 2.96 -23.19
N GLY A 110 19.41 2.33 -24.24
CA GLY A 110 19.97 1.12 -24.83
C GLY A 110 21.08 1.52 -25.77
N GLY A 111 22.24 0.84 -25.66
CA GLY A 111 23.41 1.03 -26.51
C GLY A 111 23.10 0.78 -27.98
N ALA A 112 23.77 1.52 -28.85
CA ALA A 112 23.63 1.54 -30.27
C ALA A 112 23.87 0.19 -30.93
N SER A 113 22.80 -0.38 -31.52
CA SER A 113 22.85 -1.21 -32.71
C SER A 113 21.54 -0.95 -33.45
N GLY A 114 21.59 -0.63 -34.74
CA GLY A 114 20.50 -0.12 -35.55
C GLY A 114 19.29 -1.09 -35.66
N ALA A 115 18.41 -0.98 -34.71
CA ALA A 115 17.05 -1.48 -34.70
C ALA A 115 16.11 -0.27 -34.76
N GLU A 116 14.96 -0.41 -35.40
CA GLU A 116 13.88 0.59 -35.35
C GLU A 116 13.67 1.03 -33.91
N ALA A 117 13.63 2.36 -33.69
CA ALA A 117 13.44 2.89 -32.34
C ALA A 117 12.09 2.39 -31.80
N ASP A 118 12.11 1.74 -30.63
CA ASP A 118 10.91 1.33 -29.94
C ASP A 118 9.94 2.50 -29.78
N PRO A 119 8.64 2.29 -29.97
CA PRO A 119 7.65 3.35 -29.83
C PRO A 119 7.71 3.91 -28.40
N ALA A 120 7.72 5.24 -28.28
CA ALA A 120 7.65 5.91 -27.00
C ALA A 120 6.33 5.54 -26.30
N TYR A 121 6.38 5.00 -25.10
CA TYR A 121 5.20 4.62 -24.33
C TYR A 121 5.36 4.94 -22.83
N SER A 122 4.23 5.06 -22.14
CA SER A 122 4.22 5.22 -20.70
C SER A 122 4.28 3.84 -20.01
N GLY A 123 5.21 3.68 -19.08
CA GLY A 123 5.21 2.55 -18.14
C GLY A 123 4.15 2.70 -17.07
N THR A 124 4.11 1.73 -16.14
CA THR A 124 3.38 1.86 -14.88
C THR A 124 3.94 3.04 -14.09
N ASN A 125 3.04 3.72 -13.38
CA ASN A 125 3.40 4.81 -12.48
C ASN A 125 4.07 4.26 -11.21
N SER A 126 5.28 3.69 -11.27
CA SER A 126 6.01 3.05 -10.17
C SER A 126 6.75 4.04 -9.28
N HIS A 127 6.89 3.79 -7.98
CA HIS A 127 7.54 4.70 -7.01
C HIS A 127 9.00 4.96 -7.35
N GLU A 128 9.74 3.92 -7.69
CA GLU A 128 11.14 4.00 -8.08
C GLU A 128 11.34 3.49 -9.52
N ALA A 129 12.14 4.21 -10.29
CA ALA A 129 12.34 3.93 -11.71
C ALA A 129 12.89 2.52 -12.02
N ASN A 130 13.61 1.92 -11.05
CA ASN A 130 14.27 0.62 -11.23
C ASN A 130 13.53 -0.52 -10.50
N ALA A 131 12.36 -0.27 -9.95
CA ALA A 131 11.54 -1.26 -9.27
C ALA A 131 10.11 -1.15 -9.78
N ASP A 132 9.81 -1.93 -10.83
CA ASP A 132 8.46 -1.97 -11.40
C ASP A 132 7.48 -2.60 -10.41
N GLU A 133 6.26 -2.12 -10.42
CA GLU A 133 5.18 -2.49 -9.51
C GLU A 133 4.08 -3.20 -10.27
N PRO A 134 3.38 -4.17 -9.65
CA PRO A 134 2.27 -4.84 -10.29
C PRO A 134 1.12 -3.87 -10.54
N ASP A 135 0.43 -4.04 -11.66
CA ASP A 135 -0.76 -3.25 -12.02
C ASP A 135 -1.74 -4.11 -12.83
N LEU A 136 -2.99 -3.69 -12.90
CA LEU A 136 -4.04 -4.35 -13.69
C LEU A 136 -3.83 -4.22 -15.21
N VAL A 137 -2.92 -3.35 -15.64
CA VAL A 137 -2.54 -3.18 -17.04
C VAL A 137 -1.04 -2.92 -17.18
N LYS A 138 -0.40 -3.61 -18.11
CA LYS A 138 0.99 -3.43 -18.50
C LYS A 138 1.13 -3.29 -20.00
N THR A 139 2.19 -2.62 -20.44
CA THR A 139 2.54 -2.50 -21.86
C THR A 139 4.05 -2.53 -22.06
N ASP A 140 4.47 -3.09 -23.17
CA ASP A 140 5.85 -3.02 -23.69
C ASP A 140 5.96 -2.05 -24.90
N GLY A 141 4.90 -1.27 -25.16
CA GLY A 141 4.81 -0.35 -26.29
C GLY A 141 4.24 -0.97 -27.56
N HIS A 142 4.22 -2.30 -27.69
CA HIS A 142 3.67 -3.02 -28.82
C HIS A 142 2.32 -3.67 -28.51
N ARG A 143 2.17 -4.16 -27.29
CA ARG A 143 0.94 -4.78 -26.80
C ARG A 143 0.53 -4.21 -25.45
N ILE A 144 -0.76 -4.30 -25.16
CA ILE A 144 -1.35 -3.99 -23.88
C ILE A 144 -1.87 -5.29 -23.27
N VAL A 145 -1.38 -5.64 -22.10
CA VAL A 145 -1.80 -6.81 -21.32
C VAL A 145 -2.65 -6.32 -20.15
N THR A 146 -3.88 -6.80 -20.04
CA THR A 146 -4.79 -6.30 -18.99
C THR A 146 -5.61 -7.42 -18.35
N LEU A 147 -6.01 -7.19 -17.11
CA LEU A 147 -6.81 -8.09 -16.30
C LEU A 147 -8.21 -7.53 -16.05
N THR A 148 -9.20 -8.41 -16.12
CA THR A 148 -10.57 -8.08 -15.70
C THR A 148 -11.22 -9.32 -15.12
N GLY A 149 -11.53 -9.31 -13.83
CA GLY A 149 -11.97 -10.52 -13.12
C GLY A 149 -10.87 -11.57 -13.12
N SER A 150 -11.12 -12.75 -13.70
CA SER A 150 -10.14 -13.81 -13.89
C SER A 150 -9.53 -13.86 -15.29
N THR A 151 -9.84 -12.90 -16.16
CA THR A 151 -9.46 -12.97 -17.56
C THR A 151 -8.29 -12.05 -17.88
N LEU A 152 -7.20 -12.62 -18.41
CA LEU A 152 -6.11 -11.89 -19.02
C LEU A 152 -6.38 -11.70 -20.52
N ARG A 153 -6.16 -10.48 -21.00
CA ARG A 153 -6.32 -10.10 -22.41
C ARG A 153 -5.07 -9.44 -22.94
N VAL A 154 -4.75 -9.74 -24.20
CA VAL A 154 -3.64 -9.12 -24.92
C VAL A 154 -4.22 -8.37 -26.12
N VAL A 155 -3.91 -7.09 -26.20
CA VAL A 155 -4.33 -6.21 -27.30
C VAL A 155 -3.07 -5.73 -28.02
N ASP A 156 -3.00 -5.92 -29.31
CA ASP A 156 -1.94 -5.36 -30.16
C ASP A 156 -2.21 -3.86 -30.38
N ALA A 157 -1.25 -3.03 -29.99
CA ALA A 157 -1.41 -1.57 -29.97
C ALA A 157 -1.49 -0.97 -31.39
N ALA A 158 -0.79 -1.55 -32.36
CA ALA A 158 -0.74 -1.03 -33.72
C ALA A 158 -2.03 -1.33 -34.50
N SER A 159 -2.49 -2.57 -34.48
CA SER A 159 -3.73 -2.98 -35.14
C SER A 159 -4.98 -2.67 -34.32
N ARG A 160 -4.82 -2.34 -33.01
CA ARG A 160 -5.91 -2.05 -32.07
C ARG A 160 -6.92 -3.20 -31.96
N ARG A 161 -6.43 -4.42 -31.91
CA ARG A 161 -7.24 -5.62 -31.87
C ARG A 161 -6.85 -6.52 -30.70
N LEU A 162 -7.84 -7.20 -30.16
CA LEU A 162 -7.62 -8.30 -29.23
C LEU A 162 -6.92 -9.44 -29.97
N THR A 163 -5.71 -9.83 -29.53
CA THR A 163 -4.89 -10.89 -30.14
C THR A 163 -4.80 -12.11 -29.24
N GLY A 164 -5.09 -12.00 -27.95
CA GLY A 164 -5.04 -13.11 -27.02
C GLY A 164 -6.00 -12.93 -25.86
N LEU A 165 -6.52 -14.07 -25.37
CA LEU A 165 -7.41 -14.12 -24.21
C LEU A 165 -7.25 -15.47 -23.51
N ILE A 166 -7.19 -15.45 -22.17
CA ILE A 166 -7.23 -16.63 -21.31
C ILE A 166 -8.05 -16.36 -20.05
N ASP A 167 -8.96 -17.29 -19.71
CA ASP A 167 -9.61 -17.32 -18.40
C ASP A 167 -8.74 -18.13 -17.43
N LEU A 168 -8.14 -17.46 -16.48
CA LEU A 168 -7.19 -18.05 -15.54
C LEU A 168 -7.87 -19.04 -14.59
N ASN A 169 -9.11 -18.77 -14.15
CA ASN A 169 -9.84 -19.72 -13.29
C ASN A 169 -10.02 -21.08 -13.97
N SER A 170 -10.38 -21.07 -15.24
CA SER A 170 -10.51 -22.31 -16.02
C SER A 170 -9.15 -22.96 -16.28
N ALA A 171 -8.10 -22.16 -16.52
CA ALA A 171 -6.77 -22.65 -16.84
C ALA A 171 -6.05 -23.26 -15.62
N VAL A 172 -6.23 -22.69 -14.41
CA VAL A 172 -5.60 -23.22 -13.18
C VAL A 172 -6.51 -24.17 -12.40
N GLY A 173 -7.79 -24.26 -12.76
CA GLY A 173 -8.76 -25.14 -12.08
C GLY A 173 -9.18 -24.65 -10.69
N GLN A 174 -8.94 -23.38 -10.38
CA GLN A 174 -9.30 -22.76 -9.11
C GLN A 174 -10.11 -21.48 -9.33
N GLN A 175 -10.96 -21.13 -8.36
CA GLN A 175 -11.68 -19.86 -8.36
C GLN A 175 -10.86 -18.78 -7.69
N GLY A 176 -10.67 -17.66 -8.36
CA GLY A 176 -9.96 -16.52 -7.83
C GLY A 176 -10.28 -15.25 -8.60
N THR A 177 -9.78 -14.13 -8.10
CA THR A 177 -9.84 -12.84 -8.78
C THR A 177 -8.41 -12.41 -9.08
N ALA A 178 -8.11 -12.17 -10.34
CA ALA A 178 -6.83 -11.58 -10.72
C ALA A 178 -6.84 -10.10 -10.29
N GLY A 179 -5.82 -9.71 -9.53
CA GLY A 179 -5.63 -8.32 -9.10
C GLY A 179 -4.75 -7.58 -10.08
N ASP A 180 -3.48 -7.95 -10.14
CA ASP A 180 -2.44 -7.24 -10.85
C ASP A 180 -1.51 -8.20 -11.58
N LEU A 181 -0.67 -7.67 -12.46
CA LEU A 181 0.34 -8.43 -13.18
C LEU A 181 1.68 -7.67 -13.27
N LEU A 182 2.74 -8.44 -13.43
CA LEU A 182 4.07 -7.99 -13.85
C LEU A 182 4.34 -8.52 -15.26
N LEU A 183 5.11 -7.77 -16.06
CA LEU A 183 5.42 -8.14 -17.45
C LEU A 183 6.94 -8.17 -17.67
N SER A 184 7.44 -9.25 -18.23
CA SER A 184 8.85 -9.39 -18.60
C SER A 184 8.99 -10.13 -19.93
N GLY A 185 9.34 -9.42 -21.00
CA GLY A 185 9.38 -10.01 -22.33
C GLY A 185 8.04 -10.68 -22.67
N ASP A 186 8.08 -11.96 -23.08
CA ASP A 186 6.89 -12.72 -23.41
C ASP A 186 6.22 -13.42 -22.22
N HIS A 187 6.56 -13.04 -21.00
CA HIS A 187 5.98 -13.61 -19.80
C HIS A 187 5.22 -12.58 -18.98
N ALA A 188 4.03 -12.96 -18.50
CA ALA A 188 3.28 -12.20 -17.50
C ALA A 188 3.15 -13.03 -16.23
N LEU A 189 3.54 -12.46 -15.08
CA LEU A 189 3.23 -13.01 -13.77
C LEU A 189 1.93 -12.37 -13.27
N VAL A 190 0.86 -13.15 -13.22
CA VAL A 190 -0.44 -12.69 -12.69
C VAL A 190 -0.53 -13.04 -11.22
N LEU A 191 -0.92 -12.05 -10.43
CA LEU A 191 -1.12 -12.14 -8.99
C LEU A 191 -2.62 -12.25 -8.71
N MET A 192 -3.08 -13.44 -8.28
CA MET A 192 -4.50 -13.71 -8.02
C MET A 192 -4.74 -13.90 -6.52
N GLN A 193 -5.89 -13.45 -6.05
CA GLN A 193 -6.42 -13.79 -4.74
C GLN A 193 -7.42 -14.93 -4.89
N THR A 194 -7.26 -15.98 -4.08
CA THR A 194 -8.10 -17.16 -4.09
C THR A 194 -8.75 -17.36 -2.73
N PRO A 195 -10.06 -17.67 -2.66
CA PRO A 195 -10.67 -18.12 -1.41
C PRO A 195 -10.18 -19.53 -1.11
N MET A 196 -9.53 -19.71 0.04
CA MET A 196 -9.20 -21.03 0.57
C MET A 196 -10.22 -21.46 1.60
N MET A 197 -10.49 -22.77 1.67
CA MET A 197 -11.34 -23.37 2.69
C MET A 197 -10.50 -24.32 3.53
N TYR A 198 -10.23 -23.93 4.76
CA TYR A 198 -9.56 -24.84 5.71
C TYR A 198 -10.59 -25.70 6.42
N ALA A 199 -10.36 -27.00 6.37
CA ALA A 199 -11.16 -27.96 7.11
C ALA A 199 -10.64 -28.07 8.54
N ILE A 200 -11.36 -27.52 9.52
CA ILE A 200 -11.06 -27.72 10.94
C ILE A 200 -12.00 -28.75 11.55
N PRO A 201 -11.51 -29.62 12.46
CA PRO A 201 -12.37 -30.58 13.15
C PRO A 201 -13.45 -29.85 13.94
N MET A 202 -14.72 -30.21 13.71
CA MET A 202 -15.81 -29.74 14.57
C MET A 202 -15.71 -30.42 15.96
N PRO A 203 -15.79 -29.66 17.05
CA PRO A 203 -15.88 -30.24 18.35
C PRO A 203 -17.18 -31.07 18.44
N ALA A 204 -17.09 -32.32 18.94
CA ALA A 204 -18.22 -33.18 19.12
C ALA A 204 -19.27 -32.48 20.02
N ARG A 205 -20.49 -32.28 19.52
CA ARG A 205 -21.61 -31.81 20.31
C ARG A 205 -22.01 -32.93 21.25
N GLY A 206 -21.79 -32.76 22.56
CA GLY A 206 -22.39 -33.51 23.62
C GLY A 206 -22.17 -35.02 23.60
N GLY A 207 -21.16 -35.53 24.31
CA GLY A 207 -21.16 -36.77 25.08
C GLY A 207 -21.53 -38.06 24.34
N ALA A 208 -20.79 -38.44 23.30
CA ALA A 208 -20.51 -39.84 22.92
C ALA A 208 -19.36 -39.79 21.89
N ALA A 209 -18.24 -40.41 22.20
CA ALA A 209 -17.18 -40.64 21.24
C ALA A 209 -17.70 -41.58 20.15
N VAL A 210 -18.05 -41.05 18.97
CA VAL A 210 -18.29 -41.87 17.79
C VAL A 210 -16.92 -42.06 17.15
N ALA A 211 -16.41 -43.28 17.23
CA ALA A 211 -15.24 -43.69 16.49
C ALA A 211 -15.57 -43.62 14.97
N GLY A 212 -14.91 -42.76 14.24
CA GLY A 212 -15.01 -42.72 12.78
C GLY A 212 -15.60 -41.40 12.23
N GLY A 213 -14.72 -40.47 11.82
CA GLY A 213 -15.09 -39.34 10.99
C GLY A 213 -15.71 -38.15 11.75
N GLY A 214 -14.91 -37.37 12.46
CA GLY A 214 -15.34 -36.05 12.97
C GLY A 214 -15.78 -35.14 11.84
N ALA A 215 -16.94 -34.50 12.00
CA ALA A 215 -17.38 -33.49 11.04
C ALA A 215 -16.33 -32.37 10.94
N MET A 216 -15.98 -31.97 9.74
CA MET A 216 -15.05 -30.88 9.48
C MET A 216 -15.85 -29.63 9.18
N MET A 217 -15.46 -28.50 9.78
CA MET A 217 -16.00 -27.20 9.44
C MET A 217 -15.04 -26.51 8.45
N GLN A 218 -15.57 -26.06 7.34
CA GLN A 218 -14.81 -25.27 6.37
C GLN A 218 -14.76 -23.81 6.84
N VAL A 219 -13.56 -23.31 7.04
CA VAL A 219 -13.32 -21.90 7.38
C VAL A 219 -12.68 -21.21 6.17
N PRO A 220 -13.31 -20.17 5.62
CA PRO A 220 -12.69 -19.42 4.54
C PRO A 220 -11.44 -18.70 5.03
N VAL A 221 -10.35 -18.85 4.32
CA VAL A 221 -9.10 -18.10 4.47
C VAL A 221 -8.67 -17.60 3.11
N SER A 222 -7.93 -16.50 3.10
CA SER A 222 -7.37 -15.98 1.86
C SER A 222 -6.13 -16.76 1.47
N GLY A 223 -5.94 -16.96 0.19
CA GLY A 223 -4.73 -17.47 -0.42
C GLY A 223 -4.36 -16.66 -1.66
N SER A 224 -3.16 -16.86 -2.15
CA SER A 224 -2.68 -16.25 -3.38
C SER A 224 -2.28 -17.31 -4.39
N GLU A 225 -2.59 -17.07 -5.66
CA GLU A 225 -2.15 -17.88 -6.80
C GLU A 225 -1.30 -16.98 -7.69
N LEU A 226 -0.06 -17.36 -7.89
CA LEU A 226 0.88 -16.70 -8.79
C LEU A 226 0.91 -17.49 -10.09
N VAL A 227 0.49 -16.90 -11.20
CA VAL A 227 0.32 -17.60 -12.47
C VAL A 227 1.27 -17.03 -13.51
N LEU A 228 2.21 -17.84 -13.98
CA LEU A 228 3.10 -17.48 -15.09
C LEU A 228 2.43 -17.82 -16.41
N VAL A 229 2.22 -16.78 -17.23
CA VAL A 229 1.55 -16.88 -18.54
C VAL A 229 2.54 -16.56 -19.65
N ASN A 230 2.64 -17.43 -20.67
CA ASN A 230 3.36 -17.15 -21.90
C ASN A 230 2.47 -16.33 -22.85
N LEU A 231 3.04 -15.27 -23.44
CA LEU A 231 2.39 -14.32 -24.34
C LEU A 231 3.01 -14.29 -25.75
N ALA A 232 3.97 -15.18 -26.06
CA ALA A 232 4.61 -15.24 -27.38
C ALA A 232 3.63 -15.65 -28.51
N GLY A 233 2.48 -16.20 -28.14
CA GLY A 233 1.38 -16.58 -29.01
C GLY A 233 0.03 -16.41 -28.30
N PRO A 234 -0.95 -17.25 -28.59
CA PRO A 234 -2.14 -17.33 -27.74
C PRO A 234 -1.73 -17.57 -26.28
N PRO A 235 -2.24 -16.78 -25.30
CA PRO A 235 -1.83 -16.92 -23.91
C PRO A 235 -2.02 -18.31 -23.35
N THR A 236 -0.98 -18.85 -22.68
CA THR A 236 -1.01 -20.18 -22.06
C THR A 236 -0.34 -20.14 -20.68
N VAL A 237 -0.88 -20.87 -19.70
CA VAL A 237 -0.27 -21.01 -18.38
C VAL A 237 0.94 -21.95 -18.47
N LEU A 238 2.08 -21.51 -17.98
CA LEU A 238 3.32 -22.29 -17.90
C LEU A 238 3.49 -22.98 -16.55
N SER A 239 3.33 -22.22 -15.47
CA SER A 239 3.38 -22.75 -14.11
C SER A 239 2.59 -21.87 -13.15
N THR A 240 2.25 -22.45 -11.98
CA THR A 240 1.58 -21.71 -10.90
C THR A 240 2.26 -21.97 -9.57
N VAL A 241 2.16 -20.99 -8.65
CA VAL A 241 2.55 -21.13 -7.26
C VAL A 241 1.38 -20.75 -6.40
N HIS A 242 0.81 -21.74 -5.72
CA HIS A 242 -0.26 -21.55 -4.75
C HIS A 242 0.35 -21.31 -3.37
N VAL A 243 -0.06 -20.23 -2.67
CA VAL A 243 0.42 -19.88 -1.34
C VAL A 243 -0.75 -19.63 -0.40
N GLY A 244 -0.76 -20.29 0.75
CA GLY A 244 -1.72 -20.08 1.83
C GLY A 244 -1.43 -18.77 2.59
N ALA A 245 -1.40 -17.66 1.87
CA ALA A 245 -1.06 -16.33 2.38
C ALA A 245 -1.72 -15.23 1.54
N ASP A 246 -1.96 -14.06 2.15
CA ASP A 246 -2.41 -12.87 1.46
C ASP A 246 -1.24 -12.19 0.74
N LEU A 247 -1.43 -11.77 -0.51
CA LEU A 247 -0.50 -10.91 -1.20
C LEU A 247 -0.47 -9.54 -0.51
N LEU A 248 0.73 -9.07 -0.13
CA LEU A 248 0.93 -7.69 0.30
C LEU A 248 1.29 -6.80 -0.89
N ASP A 249 2.32 -7.19 -1.65
CA ASP A 249 2.80 -6.44 -2.80
C ASP A 249 3.87 -7.23 -3.55
N ALA A 250 4.32 -6.71 -4.71
CA ALA A 250 5.47 -7.26 -5.42
C ALA A 250 6.34 -6.14 -6.02
N ARG A 251 7.60 -6.47 -6.30
CA ARG A 251 8.54 -5.58 -7.02
C ARG A 251 9.27 -6.36 -8.07
N GLN A 252 9.43 -5.77 -9.25
CA GLN A 252 10.18 -6.37 -10.34
C GLN A 252 11.41 -5.52 -10.68
N THR A 253 12.56 -6.16 -10.81
CA THR A 253 13.82 -5.55 -11.27
C THR A 253 14.39 -6.40 -12.39
N GLY A 254 14.43 -5.86 -13.59
CA GLY A 254 14.72 -6.66 -14.78
C GLY A 254 13.70 -7.79 -14.95
N SER A 255 14.16 -9.04 -15.04
CA SER A 255 13.28 -10.22 -15.09
C SER A 255 12.92 -10.77 -13.70
N THR A 256 13.50 -10.26 -12.62
CA THR A 256 13.29 -10.83 -11.28
C THR A 256 12.12 -10.16 -10.56
N ALA A 257 11.11 -10.94 -10.22
CA ALA A 257 9.99 -10.53 -9.37
C ALA A 257 10.23 -10.97 -7.92
N ARG A 258 10.00 -10.06 -6.96
CA ARG A 258 9.97 -10.29 -5.51
C ARG A 258 8.55 -10.13 -5.02
N VAL A 259 7.95 -11.22 -4.56
CA VAL A 259 6.54 -11.22 -4.10
C VAL A 259 6.53 -11.33 -2.58
N VAL A 260 5.90 -10.37 -1.93
CA VAL A 260 5.78 -10.29 -0.47
C VAL A 260 4.38 -10.72 -0.06
N LEU A 261 4.30 -11.73 0.80
CA LEU A 261 3.06 -12.31 1.26
C LEU A 261 3.00 -12.29 2.79
N ARG A 262 1.79 -12.31 3.32
CA ARG A 262 1.51 -12.41 4.76
C ARG A 262 0.51 -13.52 5.00
N SER A 263 0.89 -14.49 5.83
CA SER A 263 -0.03 -15.51 6.32
C SER A 263 -0.37 -15.30 7.79
N SER A 264 -1.57 -15.74 8.19
CA SER A 264 -1.97 -15.84 9.57
C SER A 264 -1.97 -17.32 10.00
N PRO A 265 -1.61 -17.65 11.24
CA PRO A 265 -1.60 -19.03 11.70
C PRO A 265 -2.99 -19.68 11.61
N HIS A 266 -3.03 -20.92 11.12
CA HIS A 266 -4.24 -21.71 10.96
C HIS A 266 -4.48 -22.59 12.20
N ILE A 267 -4.81 -21.95 13.33
CA ILE A 267 -5.03 -22.63 14.61
C ILE A 267 -6.51 -22.98 14.75
N ALA A 268 -6.81 -24.25 14.98
CA ALA A 268 -8.17 -24.74 15.18
C ALA A 268 -8.73 -24.29 16.56
N VAL A 269 -9.10 -23.04 16.66
CA VAL A 269 -9.70 -22.47 17.87
C VAL A 269 -11.16 -22.92 17.98
N PRO A 270 -11.60 -23.51 19.13
CA PRO A 270 -12.99 -23.89 19.31
C PRO A 270 -13.96 -22.74 19.08
N PRO A 271 -15.13 -22.97 18.50
CA PRO A 271 -16.12 -21.92 18.26
C PRO A 271 -16.58 -21.29 19.57
N TYR A 272 -16.95 -20.02 19.55
CA TYR A 272 -17.49 -19.30 20.70
C TYR A 272 -18.77 -19.95 21.21
N GLN A 273 -18.88 -20.11 22.53
CA GLN A 273 -20.09 -20.63 23.18
C GLN A 273 -20.89 -19.47 23.80
N PRO A 274 -22.22 -19.38 23.63
CA PRO A 274 -23.02 -18.21 24.04
C PRO A 274 -22.90 -17.83 25.54
N ASN A 275 -22.58 -18.79 26.41
CA ASN A 275 -22.44 -18.57 27.86
C ASN A 275 -20.98 -18.65 28.35
N GLN A 276 -20.02 -18.57 27.43
CA GLN A 276 -18.60 -18.67 27.75
C GLN A 276 -18.09 -17.33 28.29
N THR A 277 -17.41 -17.36 29.46
CA THR A 277 -16.73 -16.14 29.95
C THR A 277 -15.49 -15.84 29.13
N ALA A 278 -14.97 -14.61 29.24
CA ALA A 278 -13.74 -14.21 28.57
C ALA A 278 -12.55 -15.08 28.99
N GLU A 279 -12.45 -15.43 30.28
CA GLU A 279 -11.40 -16.32 30.82
C GLU A 279 -11.51 -17.73 30.23
N GLN A 280 -12.73 -18.31 30.17
CA GLN A 280 -12.96 -19.61 29.56
C GLN A 280 -12.60 -19.58 28.05
N ARG A 281 -12.97 -18.51 27.34
CA ARG A 281 -12.59 -18.31 25.94
C ARG A 281 -11.08 -18.25 25.78
N ASN A 282 -10.42 -17.40 26.55
CA ASN A 282 -8.97 -17.23 26.51
C ASN A 282 -8.22 -18.53 26.86
N SER A 283 -8.72 -19.30 27.82
CA SER A 283 -8.17 -20.62 28.16
C SER A 283 -8.29 -21.60 27.00
N ALA A 284 -9.45 -21.67 26.34
CA ALA A 284 -9.66 -22.53 25.18
C ALA A 284 -8.73 -22.16 24.00
N VAL A 285 -8.54 -20.87 23.77
CA VAL A 285 -7.63 -20.37 22.73
C VAL A 285 -6.17 -20.74 23.04
N ARG A 286 -5.71 -20.55 24.29
CA ARG A 286 -4.35 -20.96 24.70
C ARG A 286 -4.14 -22.47 24.59
N THR A 287 -5.14 -23.27 24.90
CA THR A 287 -5.09 -24.71 24.70
C THR A 287 -4.91 -25.06 23.21
N ALA A 288 -5.69 -24.44 22.34
CA ALA A 288 -5.58 -24.66 20.91
C ALA A 288 -4.19 -24.24 20.37
N ILE A 289 -3.66 -23.09 20.82
CA ILE A 289 -2.30 -22.63 20.50
C ILE A 289 -1.26 -23.68 20.95
N GLY A 290 -1.37 -24.20 22.15
CA GLY A 290 -0.44 -25.22 22.68
C GLY A 290 -0.48 -26.57 21.94
N GLN A 291 -1.57 -26.87 21.24
CA GLN A 291 -1.75 -28.10 20.45
C GLN A 291 -1.36 -27.93 18.98
N ALA A 292 -1.28 -26.70 18.48
CA ALA A 292 -0.97 -26.41 17.08
C ALA A 292 0.44 -26.87 16.72
N GLY A 293 0.60 -27.70 15.67
CA GLY A 293 1.89 -28.09 15.11
C GLY A 293 2.52 -26.95 14.29
N LEU A 294 3.78 -27.11 13.87
CA LEU A 294 4.51 -26.08 13.12
C LEU A 294 3.80 -25.75 11.80
N ASP A 295 3.24 -26.72 11.10
CA ASP A 295 2.48 -26.54 9.87
C ASP A 295 1.25 -25.60 10.03
N SER A 296 0.76 -25.42 11.26
CA SER A 296 -0.31 -24.46 11.52
C SER A 296 0.15 -23.01 11.52
N TRP A 297 1.46 -22.77 11.56
CA TRP A 297 2.07 -21.43 11.65
C TRP A 297 2.62 -20.96 10.32
N LEU A 298 3.15 -21.89 9.52
CA LEU A 298 3.83 -21.58 8.26
C LEU A 298 2.86 -21.56 7.07
N PRO A 299 3.12 -20.76 6.04
CA PRO A 299 2.32 -20.80 4.82
C PRO A 299 2.54 -22.12 4.09
N SER A 300 1.48 -22.70 3.54
CA SER A 300 1.61 -23.76 2.56
C SER A 300 2.02 -23.17 1.23
N ILE A 301 3.02 -23.75 0.56
CA ILE A 301 3.49 -23.36 -0.77
C ILE A 301 3.45 -24.59 -1.67
N GLU A 302 2.72 -24.50 -2.78
CA GLU A 302 2.59 -25.58 -3.77
C GLU A 302 2.90 -25.04 -5.16
N VAL A 303 3.85 -25.67 -5.85
CA VAL A 303 4.27 -25.32 -7.21
C VAL A 303 3.72 -26.35 -8.19
N THR A 304 3.03 -25.89 -9.22
CA THR A 304 2.52 -26.72 -10.30
C THR A 304 3.17 -26.34 -11.62
N THR A 305 3.77 -27.31 -12.29
CA THR A 305 4.30 -27.16 -13.65
C THR A 305 3.79 -28.33 -14.50
N GLY A 306 3.02 -28.01 -15.53
CA GLY A 306 2.28 -29.01 -16.31
C GLY A 306 1.30 -29.77 -15.40
N SER A 307 1.45 -31.10 -15.29
CA SER A 307 0.59 -31.95 -14.43
C SER A 307 1.22 -32.28 -13.07
N LYS A 308 2.41 -31.77 -12.79
CA LYS A 308 3.16 -32.08 -11.56
C LYS A 308 2.99 -30.95 -10.53
N THR A 309 2.46 -31.28 -9.36
CA THR A 309 2.42 -30.41 -8.19
C THR A 309 3.44 -30.90 -7.16
N THR A 310 4.21 -29.95 -6.61
CA THR A 310 5.25 -30.20 -5.59
C THR A 310 5.03 -29.23 -4.43
N LYS A 311 5.02 -29.75 -3.20
CA LYS A 311 5.00 -28.91 -1.99
C LYS A 311 6.41 -28.42 -1.70
N VAL A 312 6.52 -27.12 -1.40
CA VAL A 312 7.76 -26.49 -0.97
C VAL A 312 7.74 -26.43 0.56
N GLY A 313 8.73 -27.07 1.17
CA GLY A 313 8.97 -26.96 2.62
C GLY A 313 9.68 -25.65 2.95
N VAL A 314 9.44 -25.15 4.15
CA VAL A 314 10.24 -24.08 4.76
C VAL A 314 11.06 -24.73 5.86
N ASP A 315 12.39 -24.69 5.72
CA ASP A 315 13.27 -25.21 6.77
C ASP A 315 13.26 -24.27 7.98
N CYS A 316 13.30 -24.84 9.17
CA CYS A 316 13.16 -24.08 10.42
C CYS A 316 14.30 -23.07 10.61
N ASP A 317 15.51 -23.42 10.12
CA ASP A 317 16.70 -22.57 10.14
C ASP A 317 16.55 -21.35 9.24
N ASP A 318 15.64 -21.39 8.28
CA ASP A 318 15.28 -20.29 7.37
C ASP A 318 14.24 -19.34 7.93
N ILE A 319 13.68 -19.65 9.11
CA ILE A 319 12.69 -18.79 9.79
C ILE A 319 13.44 -17.83 10.72
N SER A 320 13.33 -16.55 10.42
CA SER A 320 13.86 -15.47 11.26
C SER A 320 12.77 -14.77 12.05
N ARG A 321 13.12 -14.13 13.16
CA ARG A 321 12.21 -13.34 13.99
C ARG A 321 12.92 -12.14 14.60
N PRO A 322 12.24 -11.02 14.87
CA PRO A 322 12.75 -10.00 15.77
C PRO A 322 12.72 -10.50 17.24
N GLU A 323 13.39 -9.79 18.14
CA GLU A 323 13.38 -10.14 19.57
C GLU A 323 11.96 -10.16 20.16
N ALA A 324 11.09 -9.25 19.70
CA ALA A 324 9.69 -9.18 20.10
C ALA A 324 8.78 -9.26 18.87
N TYR A 325 7.90 -10.23 18.84
CA TYR A 325 6.96 -10.49 17.74
C TYR A 325 5.63 -11.03 18.29
N SER A 326 4.56 -10.92 17.49
CA SER A 326 3.21 -11.30 17.91
C SER A 326 2.90 -12.77 17.65
N ALA A 327 3.59 -13.39 16.70
CA ALA A 327 3.23 -14.66 16.09
C ALA A 327 1.78 -14.70 15.52
N THR A 328 1.17 -13.54 15.26
CA THR A 328 -0.15 -13.44 14.62
C THR A 328 -0.05 -13.39 13.10
N SER A 329 1.15 -13.13 12.58
CA SER A 329 1.45 -13.10 11.15
C SER A 329 2.85 -13.64 10.86
N ILE A 330 2.99 -14.20 9.67
CA ILE A 330 4.25 -14.64 9.09
C ILE A 330 4.41 -13.93 7.75
N LEU A 331 5.52 -13.22 7.58
CA LEU A 331 5.91 -12.65 6.30
C LEU A 331 6.70 -13.66 5.48
N THR A 332 6.42 -13.74 4.20
CA THR A 332 7.17 -14.57 3.25
C THR A 332 7.53 -13.74 2.04
N VAL A 333 8.80 -13.76 1.64
CA VAL A 333 9.29 -13.15 0.40
C VAL A 333 9.66 -14.28 -0.55
N LEU A 334 9.01 -14.33 -1.69
CA LEU A 334 9.30 -15.26 -2.78
C LEU A 334 10.01 -14.52 -3.92
N SER A 335 10.86 -15.23 -4.64
CA SER A 335 11.67 -14.68 -5.72
C SER A 335 11.54 -15.52 -6.97
N PHE A 336 11.20 -14.89 -8.10
CA PHE A 336 10.98 -15.57 -9.38
C PHE A 336 11.74 -14.86 -10.48
N ASP A 337 12.38 -15.63 -11.35
CA ASP A 337 12.94 -15.13 -12.60
C ASP A 337 11.89 -15.31 -13.72
N LEU A 338 11.28 -14.23 -14.13
CA LEU A 338 10.26 -14.20 -15.19
C LEU A 338 10.85 -14.40 -16.59
N GLY A 339 12.17 -14.53 -16.72
CA GLY A 339 12.82 -14.96 -17.96
C GLY A 339 12.78 -16.46 -18.18
N GLN A 340 12.29 -17.24 -17.21
CA GLN A 340 12.19 -18.70 -17.28
C GLN A 340 10.76 -19.15 -17.56
N ASP A 341 10.60 -20.33 -18.14
CA ASP A 341 9.29 -20.96 -18.43
C ASP A 341 8.65 -21.62 -17.18
N SER A 342 9.21 -21.42 -16.01
CA SER A 342 8.71 -21.97 -14.74
C SER A 342 9.10 -21.06 -13.56
N LEU A 343 8.19 -20.92 -12.60
CA LEU A 343 8.42 -20.11 -11.40
C LEU A 343 9.39 -20.78 -10.40
N GLY A 344 9.57 -22.10 -10.46
CA GLY A 344 10.36 -22.83 -9.46
C GLY A 344 9.72 -22.77 -8.05
N ASP A 345 10.55 -22.94 -7.02
CA ASP A 345 10.12 -22.96 -5.61
C ASP A 345 9.97 -21.57 -4.96
N GLY A 346 10.36 -20.52 -5.68
CA GLY A 346 10.32 -19.13 -5.18
C GLY A 346 11.36 -18.83 -4.10
N ARG A 347 12.19 -19.76 -3.67
CA ARG A 347 13.28 -19.57 -2.66
C ARG A 347 12.81 -18.78 -1.44
N PRO A 348 11.88 -19.28 -0.65
CA PRO A 348 11.20 -18.53 0.39
C PRO A 348 12.16 -17.98 1.45
N VAL A 349 11.94 -16.72 1.84
CA VAL A 349 12.53 -16.08 3.02
C VAL A 349 11.37 -15.81 3.98
N VAL A 350 11.42 -16.37 5.19
CA VAL A 350 10.30 -16.38 6.12
C VAL A 350 10.65 -15.65 7.41
N LEU A 351 9.75 -14.75 7.84
CA LEU A 351 9.91 -13.97 9.05
C LEU A 351 8.66 -14.12 9.94
N ALA A 352 8.86 -14.47 11.21
CA ALA A 352 7.80 -14.38 12.23
C ALA A 352 7.60 -12.90 12.58
N ALA A 353 6.98 -12.14 11.68
CA ALA A 353 6.77 -10.71 11.80
C ALA A 353 5.48 -10.30 11.07
N ASP A 354 4.90 -9.17 11.50
CA ASP A 354 3.85 -8.51 10.75
C ASP A 354 4.47 -7.64 9.64
N GLY A 355 3.69 -7.32 8.61
CA GLY A 355 4.05 -6.40 7.56
C GLY A 355 2.81 -5.83 6.89
N ASN A 356 2.89 -4.55 6.51
CA ASN A 356 1.77 -3.88 5.86
C ASN A 356 2.19 -2.90 4.75
N THR A 357 3.46 -2.57 4.63
CA THR A 357 3.96 -1.64 3.62
C THR A 357 5.25 -2.18 3.02
N VAL A 358 5.31 -2.25 1.70
CA VAL A 358 6.47 -2.73 0.93
C VAL A 358 7.01 -1.59 0.09
N TYR A 359 8.32 -1.36 0.13
CA TYR A 359 9.03 -0.38 -0.67
C TYR A 359 10.26 -1.01 -1.29
N GLY A 360 10.54 -0.76 -2.55
CA GLY A 360 11.70 -1.32 -3.26
C GLY A 360 12.40 -0.32 -4.15
N THR A 361 13.73 -0.42 -4.25
CA THR A 361 14.56 0.45 -5.10
C THR A 361 15.19 -0.29 -6.28
N GLY A 362 14.95 -1.59 -6.40
CA GLY A 362 15.67 -2.51 -7.27
C GLY A 362 16.69 -3.33 -6.48
N PRO A 363 17.81 -2.79 -6.02
CA PRO A 363 18.79 -3.54 -5.21
C PRO A 363 18.33 -3.77 -3.77
N THR A 364 17.37 -3.03 -3.26
CA THR A 364 16.88 -3.15 -1.88
C THR A 364 15.37 -3.29 -1.82
N LEU A 365 14.91 -4.09 -0.85
CA LEU A 365 13.49 -4.25 -0.50
C LEU A 365 13.33 -3.91 0.99
N TYR A 366 12.35 -3.07 1.29
CA TYR A 366 11.95 -2.73 2.64
C TYR A 366 10.55 -3.23 2.93
N VAL A 367 10.38 -3.85 4.09
CA VAL A 367 9.05 -4.20 4.61
C VAL A 367 8.87 -3.48 5.94
N ALA A 368 7.84 -2.64 6.02
CA ALA A 368 7.51 -1.92 7.22
C ALA A 368 6.31 -2.55 7.92
N THR A 369 6.34 -2.58 9.25
CA THR A 369 5.27 -3.11 10.10
C THR A 369 4.88 -2.11 11.16
N ASP A 370 3.60 -1.77 11.18
CA ASP A 370 2.97 -0.97 12.22
C ASP A 370 2.77 -1.81 13.48
N GLN A 371 3.34 -1.35 14.60
CA GLN A 371 3.26 -2.06 15.88
C GLN A 371 2.15 -1.57 16.82
N ARG A 372 1.06 -1.01 16.29
CA ARG A 372 -0.11 -0.60 17.09
C ARG A 372 -0.76 -1.75 17.87
N TRP A 373 -0.49 -2.99 17.47
CA TRP A 373 -0.96 -4.21 18.14
C TRP A 373 -0.22 -4.56 19.45
N LYS A 374 0.97 -3.99 19.71
CA LYS A 374 1.75 -4.34 20.92
C LYS A 374 0.94 -4.07 22.19
N PRO A 375 0.70 -5.10 23.04
CA PRO A 375 -0.01 -4.87 24.27
C PRO A 375 0.80 -3.95 25.18
N VAL A 376 0.09 -3.03 25.83
CA VAL A 376 0.66 -2.23 26.91
C VAL A 376 0.93 -3.16 28.09
N ALA A 377 2.20 -3.36 28.43
CA ALA A 377 2.56 -4.17 29.58
C ALA A 377 2.02 -3.51 30.86
N THR A 378 1.04 -4.13 31.50
CA THR A 378 0.56 -3.75 32.82
C THR A 378 1.37 -4.55 33.86
N THR A 379 2.24 -3.91 34.59
CA THR A 379 2.84 -4.49 35.82
C THR A 379 1.97 -4.12 37.01
N ASN A 380 1.41 -5.12 37.68
CA ASN A 380 0.68 -5.01 38.95
C ASN A 380 -0.51 -4.01 38.95
N GLY A 381 -1.30 -3.98 37.88
CA GLY A 381 -2.51 -3.15 37.84
C GLY A 381 -2.27 -1.62 37.68
N ALA A 382 -1.02 -1.19 37.65
CA ALA A 382 -0.68 0.19 37.31
C ALA A 382 -0.37 0.27 35.80
N ALA A 383 -1.14 1.06 35.05
CA ALA A 383 -0.85 1.33 33.65
C ALA A 383 0.55 1.97 33.54
N LYS A 384 1.53 1.19 33.05
CA LYS A 384 2.81 1.74 32.68
C LYS A 384 2.60 2.65 31.45
N ALA A 385 3.31 3.77 31.39
CA ALA A 385 3.21 4.69 30.27
C ALA A 385 3.19 3.95 28.95
N VAL A 386 2.16 4.18 28.14
CA VAL A 386 1.97 3.56 26.82
C VAL A 386 3.20 3.94 26.00
N SER A 387 3.99 2.96 25.58
CA SER A 387 5.00 3.23 24.56
C SER A 387 4.28 3.76 23.34
N ALA A 388 4.71 4.91 22.82
CA ALA A 388 4.13 5.43 21.59
C ALA A 388 4.24 4.37 20.48
N PRO A 389 3.22 4.22 19.63
CA PRO A 389 3.28 3.30 18.50
C PRO A 389 4.53 3.56 17.66
N GLN A 390 5.14 2.49 17.16
CA GLN A 390 6.31 2.52 16.30
C GLN A 390 6.06 1.73 15.04
N THR A 391 6.74 2.09 13.97
CA THR A 391 6.84 1.28 12.74
C THR A 391 8.23 0.66 12.71
N GLN A 392 8.31 -0.67 12.71
CA GLN A 392 9.56 -1.40 12.44
C GLN A 392 9.76 -1.54 10.94
N ILE A 393 11.01 -1.50 10.51
CA ILE A 393 11.40 -1.56 9.11
C ILE A 393 12.49 -2.60 8.95
N TYR A 394 12.29 -3.55 8.03
CA TYR A 394 13.23 -4.59 7.64
C TYR A 394 13.81 -4.26 6.28
N LYS A 395 15.13 -4.23 6.15
CA LYS A 395 15.86 -4.01 4.89
C LYS A 395 16.43 -5.32 4.40
N PHE A 396 16.16 -5.64 3.13
CA PHE A 396 16.73 -6.79 2.43
C PHE A 396 17.59 -6.32 1.26
N ASP A 397 18.74 -6.93 1.07
CA ASP A 397 19.47 -6.91 -0.18
C ASP A 397 18.80 -7.88 -1.16
N THR A 398 18.47 -7.38 -2.34
CA THR A 398 17.79 -8.13 -3.41
C THR A 398 18.63 -8.28 -4.66
N THR A 399 19.92 -7.99 -4.59
CA THR A 399 20.86 -8.15 -5.72
C THR A 399 21.14 -9.61 -6.07
N GLY A 400 21.02 -10.51 -5.10
CA GLY A 400 21.14 -11.95 -5.27
C GLY A 400 19.83 -12.62 -5.72
N GLU A 401 19.90 -13.92 -5.98
CA GLU A 401 18.73 -14.74 -6.34
C GLU A 401 17.72 -14.85 -5.20
N ARG A 402 18.19 -14.89 -3.95
CA ARG A 402 17.39 -14.91 -2.72
C ARG A 402 17.60 -13.59 -1.97
N PRO A 403 16.54 -12.92 -1.50
CA PRO A 403 16.69 -11.76 -0.63
C PRO A 403 17.41 -12.11 0.67
N VAL A 404 18.31 -11.24 1.10
CA VAL A 404 19.05 -11.40 2.36
C VAL A 404 18.72 -10.22 3.27
N PHE A 405 18.30 -10.50 4.51
CA PHE A 405 18.16 -9.46 5.52
C PHE A 405 19.52 -8.83 5.80
N VAL A 406 19.58 -7.51 5.77
CA VAL A 406 20.82 -6.77 5.98
C VAL A 406 20.76 -5.77 7.12
N ALA A 407 19.60 -5.23 7.42
CA ALA A 407 19.44 -4.31 8.54
C ALA A 407 17.99 -4.13 8.96
N GLY A 408 17.79 -3.70 10.21
CA GLY A 408 16.48 -3.32 10.72
C GLY A 408 16.53 -2.10 11.62
N GLY A 409 15.40 -1.39 11.68
CA GLY A 409 15.27 -0.20 12.51
C GLY A 409 13.82 0.12 12.81
N ALA A 410 13.57 1.24 13.48
CA ALA A 410 12.22 1.68 13.79
C ALA A 410 12.12 3.21 13.79
N VAL A 411 10.93 3.70 13.47
CA VAL A 411 10.56 5.12 13.60
C VAL A 411 9.31 5.27 14.45
N PRO A 412 9.08 6.41 15.12
CA PRO A 412 7.84 6.68 15.84
C PRO A 412 6.64 6.73 14.91
N GLY A 413 5.49 6.25 15.37
CA GLY A 413 4.22 6.38 14.66
C GLY A 413 3.99 5.33 13.59
N TYR A 414 3.18 5.68 12.57
CA TYR A 414 2.77 4.84 11.47
C TYR A 414 2.95 5.55 10.13
N LEU A 415 3.13 4.76 9.07
CA LEU A 415 3.27 5.24 7.71
C LEU A 415 1.89 5.33 7.04
N ILE A 416 1.73 6.27 6.10
CA ILE A 416 0.50 6.34 5.30
C ILE A 416 0.49 5.24 4.23
N ASN A 417 1.61 5.04 3.55
CA ASN A 417 1.83 4.07 2.48
C ASN A 417 3.33 4.02 2.17
N GLN A 418 3.74 3.37 1.09
CA GLN A 418 5.14 3.25 0.68
C GLN A 418 5.82 4.59 0.34
N TYR A 419 5.06 5.62 -0.09
CA TYR A 419 5.58 6.98 -0.35
C TYR A 419 6.19 7.64 0.86
N ALA A 420 5.78 7.18 2.02
CA ALA A 420 6.38 7.60 3.26
C ALA A 420 7.83 7.12 3.43
N MET A 421 8.33 6.24 2.55
CA MET A 421 9.71 5.75 2.52
C MET A 421 10.38 6.15 1.22
N SER A 422 11.70 6.42 1.27
CA SER A 422 12.54 6.62 0.08
C SER A 422 14.00 6.42 0.44
N GLU A 423 14.73 5.62 -0.32
CA GLU A 423 16.19 5.51 -0.17
C GLU A 423 16.89 6.57 -1.03
N TRP A 424 17.85 7.27 -0.46
CA TRP A 424 18.65 8.24 -1.18
C TRP A 424 20.07 8.30 -0.60
N GLN A 425 21.08 8.13 -1.46
CA GLN A 425 22.50 8.10 -1.07
C GLN A 425 22.78 7.12 0.08
N GLY A 426 22.16 5.92 0.04
CA GLY A 426 22.35 4.87 1.02
C GLY A 426 21.60 5.06 2.35
N ASN A 427 20.90 6.17 2.55
CA ASN A 427 20.06 6.41 3.72
C ASN A 427 18.58 6.20 3.39
N LEU A 428 17.82 5.60 4.32
CA LEU A 428 16.37 5.50 4.22
C LEU A 428 15.71 6.72 4.87
N ARG A 429 14.90 7.45 4.11
CA ARG A 429 14.07 8.56 4.59
C ARG A 429 12.68 8.06 4.86
N VAL A 430 12.12 8.44 6.00
CA VAL A 430 10.79 7.97 6.44
C VAL A 430 9.98 9.12 6.97
N ALA A 431 8.75 9.30 6.48
CA ALA A 431 7.80 10.23 7.04
C ALA A 431 6.70 9.46 7.79
N SER A 432 6.42 9.82 9.02
CA SER A 432 5.41 9.13 9.84
C SER A 432 4.53 10.09 10.62
N THR A 433 3.32 9.62 10.96
CA THR A 433 2.43 10.30 11.90
C THR A 433 2.49 9.58 13.24
N SER A 434 2.88 10.29 14.30
CA SER A 434 2.90 9.80 15.67
C SER A 434 1.73 10.34 16.47
N THR A 435 1.31 9.56 17.48
CA THR A 435 0.27 9.97 18.43
C THR A 435 0.90 10.10 19.80
N THR A 436 0.77 11.24 20.42
CA THR A 436 1.23 11.50 21.78
C THR A 436 0.04 11.68 22.72
N GLN A 437 0.11 11.12 23.91
CA GLN A 437 -0.89 11.28 24.96
C GLN A 437 -0.18 11.69 26.25
N ALA A 438 -0.42 12.92 26.67
CA ALA A 438 0.27 13.49 27.84
C ALA A 438 -0.10 12.80 29.18
N SER A 439 -1.28 12.17 29.25
CA SER A 439 -1.73 11.33 30.39
C SER A 439 -2.84 10.39 29.90
N PRO A 440 -3.18 9.31 30.66
CA PRO A 440 -4.26 8.38 30.28
C PRO A 440 -5.63 9.04 30.09
N THR A 441 -5.84 10.22 30.69
CA THR A 441 -7.08 11.00 30.59
C THR A 441 -7.00 12.16 29.60
N ALA A 442 -5.81 12.49 29.10
CA ALA A 442 -5.63 13.55 28.11
C ALA A 442 -6.06 13.05 26.72
N ARG A 443 -6.63 13.98 25.94
CA ARG A 443 -6.91 13.68 24.53
C ARG A 443 -5.59 13.43 23.78
N ALA A 444 -5.51 12.35 23.06
CA ALA A 444 -4.36 12.06 22.20
C ALA A 444 -4.20 13.16 21.14
N THR A 445 -2.97 13.57 20.89
CA THR A 445 -2.62 14.57 19.89
C THR A 445 -1.69 13.93 18.86
N THR A 446 -1.94 14.17 17.59
CA THR A 446 -1.09 13.70 16.49
C THR A 446 -0.05 14.75 16.13
N GLN A 447 1.09 14.31 15.66
CA GLN A 447 2.10 15.12 14.98
C GLN A 447 2.83 14.25 13.95
N SER A 448 3.41 14.87 12.94
CA SER A 448 4.17 14.17 11.93
C SER A 448 5.65 14.54 12.00
N GLY A 449 6.51 13.66 11.48
CA GLY A 449 7.95 13.88 11.41
C GLY A 449 8.56 13.20 10.21
N VAL A 450 9.77 13.65 9.87
CA VAL A 450 10.64 13.02 8.86
C VAL A 450 11.92 12.57 9.57
N TYR A 451 12.27 11.31 9.34
CA TYR A 451 13.42 10.62 9.94
C TYR A 451 14.35 10.16 8.83
N VAL A 452 15.63 10.28 9.05
CA VAL A 452 16.68 9.73 8.16
C VAL A 452 17.39 8.62 8.90
N LEU A 453 17.38 7.43 8.33
CA LEU A 453 18.00 6.24 8.91
C LEU A 453 19.23 5.87 8.10
N ALA A 454 20.38 5.80 8.78
CA ALA A 454 21.64 5.31 8.24
C ALA A 454 21.88 3.87 8.67
N GLN A 455 22.40 3.05 7.76
CA GLN A 455 22.76 1.69 8.08
C GLN A 455 24.14 1.63 8.74
N ASP A 456 24.22 0.94 9.89
CA ASP A 456 25.44 0.60 10.59
C ASP A 456 25.39 -0.89 10.99
N GLY A 457 26.11 -1.72 10.25
CA GLY A 457 26.00 -3.17 10.35
C GLY A 457 24.57 -3.65 10.06
N GLU A 458 23.97 -4.38 10.98
CA GLU A 458 22.58 -4.88 10.88
C GLU A 458 21.53 -3.89 11.42
N HIS A 459 21.91 -2.63 11.69
CA HIS A 459 21.02 -1.62 12.27
C HIS A 459 20.76 -0.47 11.30
N LEU A 460 19.49 -0.06 11.23
CA LEU A 460 19.06 1.22 10.66
C LEU A 460 18.88 2.22 11.81
N ASN A 461 19.90 3.02 12.06
CA ASN A 461 19.90 4.01 13.13
C ASN A 461 19.38 5.36 12.61
N VAL A 462 18.58 6.05 13.42
CA VAL A 462 18.14 7.42 13.11
C VAL A 462 19.36 8.34 13.17
N ALA A 463 19.84 8.77 12.00
CA ALA A 463 20.95 9.72 11.87
C ALA A 463 20.47 11.16 12.16
N GLY A 464 19.26 11.50 11.77
CA GLY A 464 18.64 12.80 12.03
C GLY A 464 17.14 12.76 11.87
N SER A 465 16.45 13.74 12.43
CA SER A 465 15.00 13.88 12.33
C SER A 465 14.53 15.31 12.44
N VAL A 466 13.37 15.60 11.88
CA VAL A 466 12.59 16.79 12.12
C VAL A 466 11.16 16.41 12.44
N GLU A 467 10.63 16.91 13.55
CA GLU A 467 9.32 16.55 14.08
C GLU A 467 8.43 17.80 14.28
N GLY A 468 7.16 17.58 14.63
CA GLY A 468 6.22 18.65 14.94
C GLY A 468 5.51 19.22 13.71
N LEU A 469 5.58 18.53 12.56
CA LEU A 469 4.80 18.88 11.38
C LEU A 469 3.31 18.63 11.67
N GLY A 470 2.43 19.56 11.30
CA GLY A 470 0.98 19.39 11.36
C GLY A 470 0.48 18.95 12.75
N LYS A 471 0.73 19.73 13.83
CA LYS A 471 0.24 19.39 15.18
C LYS A 471 -1.27 19.29 15.22
N GLY A 472 -1.79 18.11 15.61
CA GLY A 472 -3.22 17.77 15.60
C GLY A 472 -3.72 17.35 14.21
N GLU A 473 -2.84 17.16 13.26
CA GLU A 473 -3.06 16.72 11.89
C GLU A 473 -2.42 15.34 11.65
N ARG A 474 -2.64 14.77 10.48
CA ARG A 474 -1.97 13.55 10.01
C ARG A 474 -1.44 13.77 8.59
N ILE A 475 -0.49 12.95 8.18
CA ILE A 475 0.01 12.94 6.80
C ILE A 475 -1.10 12.44 5.86
N TYR A 476 -1.24 13.13 4.73
CA TYR A 476 -2.11 12.77 3.61
C TYR A 476 -1.34 12.43 2.35
N ALA A 477 -0.19 13.06 2.12
CA ALA A 477 0.73 12.71 1.06
C ALA A 477 2.17 12.99 1.47
N VAL A 478 3.08 12.19 0.92
CA VAL A 478 4.53 12.38 1.02
C VAL A 478 5.13 12.22 -0.36
N ARG A 479 6.16 13.00 -0.66
CA ARG A 479 7.03 12.76 -1.81
C ARG A 479 8.45 13.20 -1.48
N PHE A 480 9.41 12.31 -1.75
CA PHE A 480 10.83 12.64 -1.68
C PHE A 480 11.38 12.82 -3.09
N VAL A 481 12.10 13.92 -3.34
CA VAL A 481 12.74 14.21 -4.64
C VAL A 481 14.15 14.73 -4.39
N GLY A 482 15.15 13.97 -4.79
CA GLY A 482 16.55 14.32 -4.47
C GLY A 482 16.73 14.60 -2.99
N PRO A 483 17.32 15.74 -2.57
CA PRO A 483 17.56 16.06 -1.16
C PRO A 483 16.35 16.66 -0.42
N VAL A 484 15.15 16.64 -1.01
CA VAL A 484 13.99 17.33 -0.45
C VAL A 484 12.85 16.36 -0.19
N GLY A 485 12.23 16.49 0.99
CA GLY A 485 10.96 15.86 1.33
C GLY A 485 9.79 16.85 1.24
N TYR A 486 8.72 16.43 0.61
CA TYR A 486 7.45 17.15 0.52
C TYR A 486 6.41 16.39 1.35
N VAL A 487 5.85 17.04 2.37
CA VAL A 487 4.90 16.41 3.29
C VAL A 487 3.64 17.24 3.35
N VAL A 488 2.52 16.63 3.04
CA VAL A 488 1.19 17.21 3.14
C VAL A 488 0.53 16.68 4.41
N THR A 489 0.12 17.57 5.30
CA THR A 489 -0.71 17.21 6.46
C THR A 489 -2.07 17.91 6.34
N PHE A 490 -3.12 17.38 6.93
CA PHE A 490 -4.46 17.97 6.82
C PHE A 490 -5.33 17.72 8.04
N LYS A 491 -6.09 18.76 8.38
CA LYS A 491 -7.25 18.73 9.28
C LYS A 491 -8.38 19.63 8.77
N GLN A 492 -8.08 20.86 8.40
CA GLN A 492 -9.01 21.85 7.83
C GLN A 492 -8.38 22.69 6.74
N THR A 493 -7.08 22.91 6.82
CA THR A 493 -6.23 23.61 5.85
C THR A 493 -5.02 22.74 5.60
N ASP A 494 -4.56 22.67 4.39
CA ASP A 494 -3.45 21.83 3.96
C ASP A 494 -2.13 22.63 3.99
N PRO A 495 -1.22 22.40 4.93
CA PRO A 495 0.15 22.83 4.76
C PRO A 495 0.94 21.78 3.93
N LEU A 496 1.48 22.21 2.79
CA LEU A 496 2.57 21.52 2.11
C LEU A 496 3.88 21.97 2.75
N TYR A 497 4.52 21.09 3.51
CA TYR A 497 5.85 21.31 4.06
C TYR A 497 6.93 20.91 3.09
N THR A 498 7.99 21.70 3.00
CA THR A 498 9.24 21.36 2.32
C THR A 498 10.32 21.12 3.36
N VAL A 499 10.94 19.95 3.31
CA VAL A 499 11.96 19.52 4.26
C VAL A 499 13.27 19.32 3.52
N ASP A 500 14.29 20.08 3.87
CA ASP A 500 15.66 19.90 3.39
C ASP A 500 16.31 18.74 4.15
N ILE A 501 16.74 17.73 3.41
CA ILE A 501 17.38 16.50 3.90
C ILE A 501 18.76 16.33 3.24
N SER A 502 19.34 17.40 2.74
CA SER A 502 20.67 17.39 2.12
C SER A 502 21.76 17.00 3.12
N ASP A 503 21.60 17.38 4.40
CA ASP A 503 22.36 16.86 5.53
C ASP A 503 21.50 15.81 6.28
N PRO A 504 21.83 14.52 6.15
CA PRO A 504 21.09 13.44 6.81
C PRO A 504 21.02 13.57 8.35
N ALA A 505 22.01 14.22 8.97
CA ALA A 505 22.06 14.38 10.42
C ALA A 505 21.17 15.55 10.91
N HIS A 506 20.89 16.52 10.07
CA HIS A 506 20.16 17.74 10.44
C HIS A 506 19.03 18.08 9.45
N PRO A 507 18.01 17.22 9.30
CA PRO A 507 16.85 17.56 8.49
C PRO A 507 16.15 18.84 9.01
N THR A 508 15.76 19.75 8.10
CA THR A 508 15.15 21.02 8.49
C THR A 508 13.93 21.35 7.63
N VAL A 509 12.87 21.85 8.26
CA VAL A 509 11.74 22.46 7.52
C VAL A 509 12.20 23.80 6.95
N LYS A 510 12.11 23.95 5.63
CA LYS A 510 12.46 25.20 4.95
C LYS A 510 11.26 26.07 4.61
N GLY A 511 10.16 25.46 4.21
CA GLY A 511 8.96 26.19 3.80
C GLY A 511 7.67 25.50 4.23
N GLU A 512 6.61 26.29 4.28
CA GLU A 512 5.25 25.84 4.55
C GLU A 512 4.31 26.64 3.63
N LEU A 513 3.54 25.95 2.80
CA LEU A 513 2.53 26.55 1.93
C LEU A 513 1.14 26.10 2.38
N LYS A 514 0.33 27.03 2.88
CA LYS A 514 -1.06 26.76 3.29
C LYS A 514 -2.04 27.05 2.16
N ILE A 515 -2.81 26.03 1.78
CA ILE A 515 -3.83 26.13 0.73
C ILE A 515 -5.16 25.52 1.22
N PRO A 516 -6.31 25.95 0.68
CA PRO A 516 -7.57 25.27 0.90
C PRO A 516 -7.60 23.91 0.21
N GLY A 517 -8.20 22.90 0.86
CA GLY A 517 -8.22 21.53 0.37
C GLY A 517 -7.00 20.74 0.79
N TYR A 518 -6.75 19.61 0.15
CA TYR A 518 -5.56 18.78 0.36
C TYR A 518 -5.16 18.04 -0.90
N SER A 519 -3.86 17.75 -1.01
CA SER A 519 -3.33 16.77 -1.96
C SER A 519 -3.21 15.42 -1.25
N ALA A 520 -3.84 14.39 -1.82
CA ALA A 520 -3.70 13.00 -1.38
C ALA A 520 -2.54 12.30 -2.11
N TYR A 521 -2.14 12.86 -3.25
CA TYR A 521 -1.07 12.38 -4.10
C TYR A 521 -0.22 13.53 -4.62
N LEU A 522 1.11 13.35 -4.64
CA LEU A 522 2.08 14.31 -5.17
C LEU A 522 2.93 13.64 -6.26
N HIS A 523 3.00 14.26 -7.43
CA HIS A 523 3.80 13.79 -8.55
C HIS A 523 4.82 14.84 -8.99
N PRO A 524 6.11 14.52 -9.13
CA PRO A 524 7.08 15.43 -9.70
C PRO A 524 6.81 15.62 -11.20
N ALA A 525 6.41 16.83 -11.60
CA ALA A 525 6.28 17.16 -13.03
C ALA A 525 7.64 17.31 -13.70
N ASP A 526 8.59 17.86 -12.95
CA ASP A 526 10.00 17.98 -13.27
C ASP A 526 10.83 18.27 -12.01
N GLY A 527 12.09 18.62 -12.13
CA GLY A 527 12.95 18.94 -10.99
C GLY A 527 12.56 20.19 -10.19
N THR A 528 11.57 20.96 -10.64
CA THR A 528 11.19 22.26 -10.07
C THR A 528 9.70 22.40 -9.75
N ARG A 529 8.88 21.46 -10.21
CA ARG A 529 7.42 21.53 -10.08
C ARG A 529 6.83 20.20 -9.59
N LEU A 530 5.79 20.31 -8.78
CA LEU A 530 4.98 19.16 -8.34
C LEU A 530 3.54 19.32 -8.80
N ILE A 531 2.91 18.21 -9.16
CA ILE A 531 1.48 18.11 -9.38
C ILE A 531 0.87 17.46 -8.13
N GLY A 532 -0.16 18.08 -7.54
CA GLY A 532 -0.92 17.50 -6.45
C GLY A 532 -2.32 17.13 -6.93
N VAL A 533 -2.77 15.92 -6.60
CA VAL A 533 -4.16 15.47 -6.83
C VAL A 533 -4.82 15.20 -5.49
N GLY A 534 -6.03 15.70 -5.30
CA GLY A 534 -6.77 15.53 -4.05
C GLY A 534 -8.11 16.24 -4.09
N GLN A 535 -8.52 16.78 -2.95
CA GLN A 535 -9.83 17.40 -2.80
C GLN A 535 -9.73 18.90 -2.49
N ASN A 536 -10.55 19.69 -3.17
CA ASN A 536 -10.79 21.07 -2.79
C ASN A 536 -11.66 21.13 -1.53
N ALA A 537 -11.42 22.12 -0.68
CA ALA A 537 -12.23 22.35 0.51
C ALA A 537 -12.55 23.84 0.70
N ASN A 538 -13.66 24.12 1.35
CA ASN A 538 -14.01 25.48 1.73
C ASN A 538 -13.24 25.91 3.01
N ALA A 539 -13.41 27.17 3.42
CA ALA A 539 -12.75 27.72 4.61
C ALA A 539 -13.08 26.98 5.93
N GLN A 540 -14.12 26.17 5.98
CA GLN A 540 -14.50 25.33 7.12
C GLN A 540 -13.96 23.89 6.99
N GLY A 541 -13.09 23.61 5.99
CA GLY A 541 -12.50 22.29 5.76
C GLY A 541 -13.46 21.26 5.16
N ARG A 542 -14.64 21.67 4.66
CA ARG A 542 -15.55 20.75 3.98
C ARG A 542 -15.14 20.59 2.53
N VAL A 543 -14.86 19.33 2.15
CA VAL A 543 -14.52 18.97 0.78
C VAL A 543 -15.65 19.26 -0.19
N SER A 544 -15.30 19.68 -1.41
CA SER A 544 -16.25 20.08 -2.44
C SER A 544 -16.05 19.39 -3.78
N GLY A 545 -14.95 18.65 -3.97
CA GLY A 545 -14.67 17.91 -5.20
C GLY A 545 -13.19 17.85 -5.53
N THR A 546 -12.85 17.16 -6.62
CA THR A 546 -11.48 16.93 -7.06
C THR A 546 -10.73 18.24 -7.32
N GLN A 547 -9.50 18.32 -6.85
CA GLN A 547 -8.56 19.40 -7.10
C GLN A 547 -7.27 18.84 -7.68
N VAL A 548 -6.77 19.47 -8.75
CA VAL A 548 -5.43 19.28 -9.28
C VAL A 548 -4.67 20.58 -9.13
N SER A 549 -3.55 20.56 -8.43
CA SER A 549 -2.71 21.74 -8.16
C SER A 549 -1.34 21.58 -8.81
N LEU A 550 -0.76 22.68 -9.29
CA LEU A 550 0.62 22.76 -9.75
C LEU A 550 1.41 23.64 -8.79
N PHE A 551 2.48 23.11 -8.24
CA PHE A 551 3.34 23.82 -7.30
C PHE A 551 4.69 24.13 -7.92
N ASP A 552 5.22 25.33 -7.65
CA ASP A 552 6.61 25.71 -7.85
C ASP A 552 7.39 25.40 -6.56
N VAL A 553 8.41 24.59 -6.69
CA VAL A 553 9.27 24.16 -5.59
C VAL A 553 10.75 24.42 -5.84
N ARG A 554 11.08 25.32 -6.80
CA ARG A 554 12.46 25.75 -7.09
C ARG A 554 13.13 26.35 -5.87
N ASP A 555 12.40 27.21 -5.16
CA ASP A 555 12.80 27.70 -3.85
C ASP A 555 12.02 26.97 -2.78
N ILE A 556 12.67 25.99 -2.16
CA ILE A 556 12.07 25.19 -1.08
C ILE A 556 11.75 25.99 0.16
N ALA A 557 12.30 27.21 0.32
CA ALA A 557 11.96 28.10 1.42
C ALA A 557 10.65 28.87 1.18
N SER A 558 10.24 28.98 -0.10
CA SER A 558 9.07 29.74 -0.52
C SER A 558 8.26 28.99 -1.59
N PRO A 559 7.77 27.75 -1.28
CA PRO A 559 6.96 27.00 -2.23
C PRO A 559 5.69 27.77 -2.58
N ALA A 560 5.27 27.73 -3.84
CA ALA A 560 4.12 28.49 -4.31
C ALA A 560 3.19 27.62 -5.18
N ARG A 561 1.88 27.86 -5.12
CA ARG A 561 0.92 27.26 -6.03
C ARG A 561 0.79 28.12 -7.29
N LEU A 562 1.22 27.56 -8.44
CA LEU A 562 1.17 28.22 -9.73
C LEU A 562 -0.23 28.21 -10.33
N ALA A 563 -0.89 27.05 -10.29
CA ALA A 563 -2.22 26.84 -10.86
C ALA A 563 -3.03 25.85 -10.05
N THR A 564 -4.34 25.91 -10.23
CA THR A 564 -5.26 24.90 -9.71
C THR A 564 -6.42 24.70 -10.69
N TYR A 565 -6.81 23.44 -10.87
CA TYR A 565 -8.03 23.04 -11.55
C TYR A 565 -8.95 22.37 -10.52
N THR A 566 -10.23 22.72 -10.51
CA THR A 566 -11.20 22.14 -9.56
C THR A 566 -12.47 21.72 -10.27
N LEU A 567 -12.99 20.55 -9.88
CA LEU A 567 -14.28 20.06 -10.36
C LEU A 567 -15.14 19.64 -9.17
N ASN A 568 -16.19 20.43 -8.93
CA ASN A 568 -17.07 20.23 -7.77
C ASN A 568 -17.89 18.93 -7.88
N GLY A 569 -18.12 18.29 -6.74
CA GLY A 569 -18.93 17.06 -6.63
C GLY A 569 -18.27 15.82 -7.20
N SER A 570 -17.01 15.88 -7.57
CA SER A 570 -16.26 14.76 -8.15
C SER A 570 -15.23 14.16 -7.20
N HIS A 571 -14.81 12.92 -7.51
CA HIS A 571 -13.72 12.19 -6.85
C HIS A 571 -12.85 11.51 -7.90
N SER A 572 -11.53 11.48 -7.67
CA SER A 572 -10.59 10.77 -8.52
C SER A 572 -10.08 9.51 -7.85
N GLN A 573 -9.95 8.42 -8.60
CA GLN A 573 -9.28 7.21 -8.14
C GLN A 573 -7.79 7.48 -7.85
N ALA A 574 -7.16 8.41 -8.55
CA ALA A 574 -5.77 8.81 -8.33
C ALA A 574 -5.46 9.37 -6.93
N GLU A 575 -6.49 9.67 -6.12
CA GLU A 575 -6.33 10.04 -4.71
C GLU A 575 -5.96 8.85 -3.81
N PHE A 576 -6.30 7.62 -4.24
CA PHE A 576 -6.16 6.39 -3.46
C PHE A 576 -5.30 5.35 -4.15
N ASP A 577 -5.19 5.44 -5.47
CA ASP A 577 -4.46 4.52 -6.34
C ASP A 577 -3.67 5.33 -7.38
N PRO A 578 -2.40 5.58 -7.10
CA PRO A 578 -1.54 6.35 -7.99
C PRO A 578 -1.30 5.72 -9.37
N HIS A 579 -1.42 4.40 -9.54
CA HIS A 579 -1.37 3.78 -10.87
C HIS A 579 -2.49 4.28 -11.79
N ALA A 580 -3.56 4.83 -11.22
CA ALA A 580 -4.62 5.50 -11.97
C ALA A 580 -4.23 6.90 -12.50
N PHE A 581 -3.10 7.46 -12.06
CA PHE A 581 -2.58 8.74 -12.49
C PHE A 581 -1.63 8.56 -13.66
N LEU A 582 -1.84 9.28 -14.74
CA LEU A 582 -0.92 9.37 -15.87
C LEU A 582 -0.47 10.82 -16.05
N TYR A 583 0.83 11.04 -16.04
CA TYR A 583 1.43 12.28 -16.52
C TYR A 583 2.44 11.96 -17.63
N TRP A 584 2.28 12.61 -18.78
CA TRP A 584 3.17 12.45 -19.94
C TRP A 584 3.97 13.72 -20.17
N PRO A 585 5.22 13.82 -19.69
CA PRO A 585 6.01 15.05 -19.70
C PRO A 585 6.25 15.60 -21.08
N ALA A 586 6.40 14.75 -22.11
CA ALA A 586 6.70 15.16 -23.49
C ALA A 586 5.64 16.11 -24.08
N SER A 587 4.37 15.98 -23.67
CA SER A 587 3.29 16.84 -24.10
C SER A 587 2.66 17.65 -22.95
N GLY A 588 3.03 17.38 -21.71
CA GLY A 588 2.38 17.93 -20.52
C GLY A 588 0.96 17.37 -20.28
N LEU A 589 0.63 16.23 -20.90
CA LEU A 589 -0.67 15.60 -20.75
C LEU A 589 -0.79 14.94 -19.40
N LEU A 590 -1.89 15.23 -18.70
CA LEU A 590 -2.24 14.63 -17.42
C LEU A 590 -3.63 14.00 -17.54
N VAL A 591 -3.77 12.73 -17.13
CA VAL A 591 -5.03 12.00 -17.20
C VAL A 591 -5.31 11.34 -15.85
N ILE A 592 -6.51 11.56 -15.31
CA ILE A 592 -6.97 10.94 -14.08
C ILE A 592 -8.39 10.39 -14.27
N PRO A 593 -8.67 9.17 -13.81
CA PRO A 593 -10.04 8.66 -13.71
C PRO A 593 -10.87 9.52 -12.78
N LEU A 594 -12.10 9.77 -13.15
CA LEU A 594 -12.98 10.65 -12.42
C LEU A 594 -14.39 10.05 -12.30
N GLN A 595 -14.96 10.20 -11.12
CA GLN A 595 -16.37 9.96 -10.86
C GLN A 595 -17.03 11.30 -10.53
N GLN A 596 -18.11 11.63 -11.23
CA GLN A 596 -18.94 12.81 -10.94
C GLN A 596 -20.42 12.44 -10.95
N PRO A 597 -21.24 13.00 -10.05
CA PRO A 597 -22.68 12.78 -10.07
C PRO A 597 -23.31 13.49 -11.27
N TYR A 598 -24.28 12.84 -11.91
CA TYR A 598 -25.19 13.48 -12.88
C TYR A 598 -26.64 13.13 -12.54
N THR A 599 -27.55 13.97 -12.98
CA THR A 599 -28.96 13.83 -12.66
C THR A 599 -29.74 13.37 -13.91
N VAL A 600 -30.44 12.25 -13.78
CA VAL A 600 -31.31 11.71 -14.83
C VAL A 600 -32.76 11.83 -14.45
N PRO A 601 -33.68 12.10 -15.40
CA PRO A 601 -35.10 11.96 -15.17
C PRO A 601 -35.44 10.51 -14.82
N VAL A 602 -36.15 10.27 -13.74
CA VAL A 602 -36.67 8.94 -13.41
C VAL A 602 -38.01 8.74 -14.13
N PRO A 603 -38.16 7.70 -14.98
CA PRO A 603 -39.46 7.34 -15.51
C PRO A 603 -40.37 6.96 -14.34
N GLY A 604 -41.32 7.83 -14.03
CA GLY A 604 -42.36 7.57 -13.03
C GLY A 604 -43.73 7.72 -13.69
N PRO A 605 -44.80 7.17 -13.09
CA PRO A 605 -46.14 7.47 -13.55
C PRO A 605 -46.33 9.00 -13.54
N LEU A 606 -46.75 9.55 -14.65
CA LEU A 606 -47.09 10.97 -14.73
C LEU A 606 -48.06 11.28 -13.60
N PRO A 607 -47.87 12.34 -12.80
CA PRO A 607 -48.85 12.74 -11.82
C PRO A 607 -50.20 12.95 -12.55
N PRO A 608 -51.35 12.55 -11.96
CA PRO A 608 -52.66 12.75 -12.57
C PRO A 608 -52.80 14.23 -12.90
N VAL A 609 -53.09 14.52 -14.15
CA VAL A 609 -53.37 15.88 -14.62
C VAL A 609 -54.59 16.38 -13.82
N PRO A 610 -54.49 17.45 -13.01
CA PRO A 610 -55.63 18.00 -12.33
C PRO A 610 -56.58 18.54 -13.42
N THR A 611 -57.73 17.92 -13.57
CA THR A 611 -58.83 18.54 -14.31
C THR A 611 -59.38 19.67 -13.47
N ASN A 612 -59.24 20.89 -14.01
CA ASN A 612 -59.83 22.15 -13.52
C ASN A 612 -59.06 22.83 -12.35
N ASP A 613 -58.08 23.67 -12.70
CA ASP A 613 -58.09 25.11 -12.39
C ASP A 613 -56.84 25.78 -12.98
N VAL A 614 -57.06 26.58 -14.01
CA VAL A 614 -56.03 27.40 -14.65
C VAL A 614 -55.82 28.65 -13.81
N LYS A 615 -54.86 28.63 -12.88
CA LYS A 615 -54.18 29.85 -12.41
C LYS A 615 -52.89 29.43 -11.68
N GLY A 616 -51.75 29.61 -12.33
CA GLY A 616 -50.42 29.45 -11.76
C GLY A 616 -49.64 28.36 -12.45
N GLY A 617 -48.87 28.70 -13.49
CA GLY A 617 -47.99 27.77 -14.23
C GLY A 617 -46.81 27.25 -13.38
N GLY A 618 -47.10 26.30 -12.53
CA GLY A 618 -46.10 25.46 -11.90
C GLY A 618 -45.77 24.32 -12.87
N VAL A 619 -44.59 24.34 -13.49
CA VAL A 619 -44.10 23.19 -14.25
C VAL A 619 -43.89 22.07 -13.24
N ALA A 620 -44.63 20.97 -13.36
CA ALA A 620 -44.44 19.79 -12.53
C ALA A 620 -42.96 19.31 -12.74
N SER A 621 -42.15 19.38 -11.67
CA SER A 621 -40.77 18.88 -11.72
C SER A 621 -40.79 17.38 -11.92
N VAL A 622 -40.23 16.91 -13.03
CA VAL A 622 -40.01 15.47 -13.25
C VAL A 622 -39.09 14.97 -12.15
N PRO A 623 -39.45 13.88 -11.44
CA PRO A 623 -38.55 13.30 -10.46
C PRO A 623 -37.22 13.00 -11.12
N THR A 624 -36.14 13.43 -10.51
CA THR A 624 -34.78 13.20 -10.98
C THR A 624 -34.01 12.34 -9.99
N LYS A 625 -33.16 11.44 -10.49
CA LYS A 625 -32.24 10.63 -9.69
C LYS A 625 -30.82 11.02 -10.05
N THR A 626 -30.00 11.34 -9.04
CA THR A 626 -28.57 11.53 -9.23
C THR A 626 -27.90 10.17 -9.45
N MET A 627 -27.15 10.05 -10.52
CA MET A 627 -26.44 8.84 -10.93
C MET A 627 -24.96 9.16 -11.04
N PRO A 628 -24.06 8.21 -10.67
CA PRO A 628 -22.64 8.40 -10.89
C PRO A 628 -22.31 8.37 -12.39
N SER A 629 -21.46 9.30 -12.86
CA SER A 629 -20.88 9.31 -14.20
C SER A 629 -19.37 9.03 -14.06
N PHE A 630 -18.87 8.10 -14.87
CA PHE A 630 -17.46 7.68 -14.86
C PHE A 630 -16.80 8.08 -16.16
N GLY A 631 -15.55 8.53 -16.07
CA GLY A 631 -14.72 8.86 -17.22
C GLY A 631 -13.28 9.15 -16.81
N ALA A 632 -12.50 9.68 -17.74
CA ALA A 632 -11.16 10.19 -17.51
C ALA A 632 -11.11 11.68 -17.86
N LEU A 633 -10.71 12.49 -16.89
CA LEU A 633 -10.40 13.90 -17.08
C LEU A 633 -9.02 14.02 -17.71
N VAL A 634 -8.95 14.75 -18.81
CA VAL A 634 -7.69 15.01 -19.53
C VAL A 634 -7.35 16.48 -19.38
N LEU A 635 -6.21 16.75 -18.75
CA LEU A 635 -5.68 18.07 -18.51
C LEU A 635 -4.35 18.24 -19.26
N LYS A 636 -3.96 19.47 -19.50
CA LYS A 636 -2.64 19.86 -19.97
C LYS A 636 -1.98 20.75 -18.95
N VAL A 637 -0.77 20.36 -18.53
CA VAL A 637 0.13 21.16 -17.70
C VAL A 637 1.14 21.81 -18.62
N ASP A 638 1.10 23.14 -18.72
CA ASP A 638 1.99 23.93 -19.57
C ASP A 638 2.50 25.16 -18.82
N GLY A 639 3.82 25.23 -18.64
CA GLY A 639 4.44 26.28 -17.86
C GLY A 639 3.87 26.38 -16.45
N ALA A 640 3.16 27.47 -16.16
CA ALA A 640 2.52 27.73 -14.88
C ALA A 640 1.00 27.51 -14.91
N SER A 641 0.47 26.80 -15.89
CA SER A 641 -0.97 26.63 -16.08
C SER A 641 -1.41 25.17 -16.09
N ILE A 642 -2.67 24.95 -15.72
CA ILE A 642 -3.41 23.69 -15.91
C ILE A 642 -4.65 24.03 -16.71
N THR A 643 -4.85 23.41 -17.86
CA THR A 643 -6.01 23.61 -18.71
C THR A 643 -6.70 22.29 -19.03
N GLU A 644 -8.03 22.30 -19.06
CA GLU A 644 -8.81 21.14 -19.48
C GLU A 644 -8.68 20.94 -21.00
N VAL A 645 -8.35 19.72 -21.42
CA VAL A 645 -8.36 19.27 -22.81
C VAL A 645 -9.69 18.63 -23.14
N GLY A 646 -10.23 17.85 -22.21
CA GLY A 646 -11.53 17.24 -22.38
C GLY A 646 -11.79 16.10 -21.38
N PHE A 647 -12.88 15.37 -21.65
CA PHE A 647 -13.33 14.27 -20.81
C PHE A 647 -13.64 13.04 -21.69
N ILE A 648 -13.04 11.90 -21.35
CA ILE A 648 -13.23 10.65 -22.08
C ILE A 648 -14.20 9.76 -21.32
N THR A 649 -15.19 9.18 -22.03
CA THR A 649 -16.08 8.16 -21.49
C THR A 649 -16.05 6.91 -22.36
N HIS A 650 -16.16 5.75 -21.74
CA HIS A 650 -16.29 4.48 -22.47
C HIS A 650 -17.74 4.21 -22.87
N PRO A 651 -17.99 3.46 -23.96
CA PRO A 651 -19.31 3.06 -24.36
C PRO A 651 -20.01 2.26 -23.26
N SER A 652 -21.29 2.59 -22.97
CA SER A 652 -22.12 1.78 -22.08
C SER A 652 -22.49 0.47 -22.79
N GLY A 653 -22.48 -0.65 -22.06
CA GLY A 653 -22.99 -1.92 -22.57
C GLY A 653 -24.49 -1.88 -22.77
N THR A 654 -25.02 -2.78 -23.60
CA THR A 654 -26.45 -2.86 -23.95
C THR A 654 -27.40 -3.05 -22.76
N ASN A 655 -26.89 -3.56 -21.63
CA ASN A 655 -27.65 -3.86 -20.42
C ASN A 655 -27.27 -3.01 -19.19
N THR A 656 -26.43 -1.99 -19.34
CA THR A 656 -25.99 -1.16 -18.24
C THR A 656 -26.35 0.31 -18.48
N TYR A 657 -26.99 0.92 -17.49
CA TYR A 657 -27.32 2.35 -17.50
C TYR A 657 -26.09 3.25 -17.30
N TYR A 658 -24.91 2.67 -17.04
CA TYR A 658 -23.70 3.42 -16.70
C TYR A 658 -22.56 3.07 -17.66
N ALA A 659 -21.75 4.06 -17.99
CA ALA A 659 -20.44 3.82 -18.61
C ALA A 659 -19.55 3.03 -17.64
N PRO A 660 -18.75 2.06 -18.13
CA PRO A 660 -17.78 1.37 -17.29
C PRO A 660 -16.76 2.37 -16.72
N GLN A 661 -16.41 2.22 -15.45
CA GLN A 661 -15.41 3.08 -14.82
C GLN A 661 -14.03 2.87 -15.48
N ILE A 662 -13.43 3.96 -15.96
CA ILE A 662 -12.05 3.97 -16.41
C ILE A 662 -11.16 3.82 -15.18
N GLN A 663 -10.21 2.88 -15.24
CA GLN A 663 -9.32 2.55 -14.13
C GLN A 663 -7.88 2.98 -14.40
N ARG A 664 -7.44 2.89 -15.66
CA ARG A 664 -6.07 3.22 -16.07
C ARG A 664 -6.06 4.00 -17.39
N SER A 665 -4.96 4.70 -17.58
CA SER A 665 -4.62 5.37 -18.83
C SER A 665 -3.16 5.16 -19.16
N LEU A 666 -2.82 5.04 -20.44
CA LEU A 666 -1.45 4.88 -20.92
C LEU A 666 -1.28 5.52 -22.29
N ILE A 667 -0.04 5.93 -22.60
CA ILE A 667 0.35 6.47 -23.92
C ILE A 667 1.19 5.44 -24.64
N ILE A 668 0.87 5.22 -25.93
CA ILE A 668 1.74 4.50 -26.86
C ILE A 668 1.82 5.35 -28.14
N GLY A 669 3.00 5.89 -28.43
CA GLY A 669 3.20 6.86 -29.52
C GLY A 669 2.33 8.10 -29.35
N SER A 670 1.44 8.36 -30.31
CA SER A 670 0.46 9.48 -30.27
C SER A 670 -0.94 9.05 -29.79
N THR A 671 -1.08 7.83 -29.30
CA THR A 671 -2.37 7.27 -28.86
C THR A 671 -2.48 7.26 -27.35
N LEU A 672 -3.54 7.89 -26.84
CA LEU A 672 -3.99 7.74 -25.45
C LEU A 672 -4.96 6.56 -25.37
N TRP A 673 -4.57 5.57 -24.58
CA TRP A 673 -5.41 4.43 -24.25
C TRP A 673 -6.02 4.62 -22.88
N THR A 674 -7.30 4.36 -22.77
CA THR A 674 -8.00 4.29 -21.48
C THR A 674 -8.59 2.91 -21.30
N VAL A 675 -8.49 2.37 -20.08
CA VAL A 675 -8.83 0.97 -19.74
C VAL A 675 -9.96 0.96 -18.73
N SER A 676 -10.98 0.15 -18.99
CA SER A 676 -12.08 -0.13 -18.06
C SER A 676 -12.44 -1.60 -18.07
N THR A 677 -13.34 -2.02 -17.19
CA THR A 677 -13.89 -3.38 -17.20
C THR A 677 -14.65 -3.73 -18.49
N GLY A 678 -15.09 -2.74 -19.27
CA GLY A 678 -15.80 -2.94 -20.53
C GLY A 678 -14.92 -3.04 -21.75
N GLY A 679 -13.67 -2.59 -21.70
CA GLY A 679 -12.74 -2.58 -22.83
C GLY A 679 -11.68 -1.51 -22.79
N LEU A 680 -10.94 -1.39 -23.89
CA LEU A 680 -9.95 -0.34 -24.14
C LEU A 680 -10.44 0.64 -25.20
N LEU A 681 -10.27 1.93 -24.94
CA LEU A 681 -10.53 2.99 -25.89
C LEU A 681 -9.20 3.63 -26.32
N ALA A 682 -8.92 3.59 -27.62
CA ALA A 682 -7.82 4.33 -28.24
C ALA A 682 -8.33 5.69 -28.71
N SER A 683 -7.66 6.76 -28.30
CA SER A 683 -7.94 8.13 -28.70
C SER A 683 -6.64 8.81 -29.16
N ASP A 684 -6.74 9.76 -30.06
CA ASP A 684 -5.62 10.64 -30.36
C ASP A 684 -5.23 11.45 -29.11
N ALA A 685 -3.97 11.42 -28.71
CA ALA A 685 -3.52 12.02 -27.46
C ALA A 685 -3.62 13.56 -27.43
N THR A 686 -3.75 14.21 -28.60
CA THR A 686 -3.82 15.68 -28.72
C THR A 686 -5.27 16.17 -28.84
N THR A 687 -6.06 15.51 -29.70
CA THR A 687 -7.41 15.96 -30.04
C THR A 687 -8.49 15.20 -29.28
N LEU A 688 -8.15 14.12 -28.57
CA LEU A 688 -9.03 13.15 -27.93
C LEU A 688 -10.02 12.47 -28.90
N THR A 689 -9.80 12.62 -30.22
CA THR A 689 -10.64 11.96 -31.22
C THR A 689 -10.53 10.44 -31.08
N ARG A 690 -11.67 9.79 -30.92
CA ARG A 690 -11.75 8.33 -30.81
C ARG A 690 -11.22 7.68 -32.08
N GLN A 691 -10.28 6.75 -31.93
CA GLN A 691 -9.66 6.01 -33.02
C GLN A 691 -10.14 4.55 -33.08
N ALA A 692 -10.32 3.90 -31.93
CA ALA A 692 -10.83 2.52 -31.85
C ALA A 692 -11.47 2.25 -30.47
N TRP A 693 -12.37 1.29 -30.45
CA TRP A 693 -12.87 0.66 -29.23
C TRP A 693 -12.64 -0.85 -29.30
N VAL A 694 -11.98 -1.40 -28.33
CA VAL A 694 -11.71 -2.85 -28.20
C VAL A 694 -12.55 -3.36 -27.04
N PRO A 695 -13.74 -3.90 -27.29
CA PRO A 695 -14.61 -4.42 -26.23
C PRO A 695 -14.04 -5.70 -25.61
N PHE A 696 -14.39 -5.96 -24.36
CA PHE A 696 -14.04 -7.19 -23.63
C PHE A 696 -15.15 -8.26 -23.64
N ASN A 697 -16.28 -7.98 -24.27
CA ASN A 697 -17.43 -8.89 -24.42
C ASN A 697 -17.42 -9.54 -25.80
#